data_2ab8653c6b93bc2022992f8cb5f6f15f
#
_entry.id   2ab8653c6b93bc2022992f8cb5f6f15f
#
_cell.length_a   1.000
_cell.length_b   1.000
_cell.length_c   1.000
_cell.angle_alpha   90.00
_cell.angle_beta   90.00
_cell.angle_gamma   90.00
#
_symmetry.space_group_name_H-M   'P 1'
#
loop_
_entity.id
_entity.type
_entity.pdbx_description
1 polymer ?
#
loop_
_entity_poly.entity_id
_entity_poly.type
_entity_poly.pdbx_seq_one_letter_code
_entity_poly.pdbx_strand_id
1 'polypeptide(L)'
;MTNLTILYFTSDRERLQEKSVTLSSEFTGLFRTFFTTTFSSPQMPHACPAIRVIPVNTVNALLRTLFIQGVSQNGNLTDSGMGCILFLLDDRLRDGTEEERPFHRITVENLPLTQWLDTYFPVQPKVVLSRGRYQGDHLDSLDSRWLAKPHAILEDIEKHEGRLLHLFRSLWEPQFWHELYTYVTENAGISWHTPGHNSGNLFYNSIFLNGFWNAFSNMSFRCDLSVSVHTLGDLSKPESHTPLANAQRLSAEIFGAAQSCYITNGSSTANKAMLMTLLRPGEYVLLDRNCHKSVHHAMVMTGAIPIYLPTRFNARLGLWEPVSLEALREAILKPYPEGRRPRVLILTTCTYDGMLYPVWEIAKLCERKGMLFYADEAWAPYLSFHPYYTWQGADGEVRRYNAIHESSGAHFAVQSIHKTMASFSQASMIHVSYRFKRLFETKEAKWAWLRQRFALDGHGSYIKFRHDLYEVLRYWHSTSPHYPMLATLDCAGVQMRLEGMSLIEERIRWVEQFKIRVSQICGLPPEACFIELENLVEGERDAYLRAGYLHDPLKMTLSFKTPEGCKAFQKLLRKNKIQWEKSTPVTILFLVTMGTCESHFDYLQHVIVKMRDVIGPPESGLFFAEATQAITGQPVVSPRDSALCDGELIPLEKAEGRIASQLLVPYPPGIPLFLPGVRITREMIGIIQSVTRFEGPDGVHGLFTRNGKNYVEVIRDDELANLPRL
;
A
#
# COMPACT_ATOMS: atom_id res chain seq x y z
N MET A 1 23.18 -6.60 6.93
CA MET A 1 22.91 -6.06 8.28
C MET A 1 22.61 -4.59 8.12
N THR A 2 21.45 -4.15 8.61
CA THR A 2 21.08 -2.74 8.55
C THR A 2 21.99 -1.94 9.50
N ASN A 3 22.67 -0.93 9.00
CA ASN A 3 23.46 -0.05 9.84
C ASN A 3 22.56 1.03 10.42
N LEU A 4 22.57 1.22 11.73
CA LEU A 4 21.88 2.32 12.38
C LEU A 4 22.76 3.57 12.33
N THR A 5 22.29 4.63 11.69
CA THR A 5 23.03 5.88 11.60
C THR A 5 22.45 6.92 12.54
N ILE A 6 23.26 7.44 13.43
CA ILE A 6 22.94 8.52 14.36
C ILE A 6 23.65 9.78 13.88
N LEU A 7 22.89 10.82 13.56
CA LEU A 7 23.44 12.12 13.23
C LEU A 7 23.51 12.98 14.51
N TYR A 8 24.70 13.42 14.84
CA TYR A 8 24.94 14.28 16.00
C TYR A 8 25.30 15.71 15.54
N PHE A 9 24.51 16.65 15.99
CA PHE A 9 24.68 18.05 15.65
C PHE A 9 25.40 18.80 16.79
N THR A 10 26.49 19.47 16.49
CA THR A 10 27.20 20.35 17.42
C THR A 10 27.89 21.51 16.69
N SER A 11 27.86 22.69 17.30
CA SER A 11 28.59 23.87 16.81
C SER A 11 30.08 23.83 17.16
N ASP A 12 30.50 22.98 18.10
CA ASP A 12 31.85 22.94 18.66
C ASP A 12 32.74 21.93 17.93
N ARG A 13 33.71 22.44 17.15
CA ARG A 13 34.66 21.64 16.35
C ARG A 13 35.67 20.84 17.19
N GLU A 14 36.10 21.33 18.33
CA GLU A 14 37.10 20.66 19.17
C GLU A 14 36.48 19.46 19.91
N ARG A 15 35.22 19.54 20.26
CA ARG A 15 34.46 18.46 20.91
C ARG A 15 33.99 17.35 19.96
N LEU A 16 34.04 17.57 18.66
CA LEU A 16 33.52 16.67 17.63
C LEU A 16 34.20 15.29 17.62
N GLN A 17 35.54 15.23 17.74
CA GLN A 17 36.28 13.98 17.61
C GLN A 17 36.27 13.16 18.91
N GLU A 18 36.48 13.77 20.05
CA GLU A 18 36.54 13.06 21.35
C GLU A 18 35.14 12.55 21.76
N LYS A 19 34.11 13.40 21.65
CA LYS A 19 32.75 12.98 22.04
C LYS A 19 32.08 12.03 21.07
N SER A 20 32.43 12.02 19.79
CA SER A 20 31.85 11.07 18.84
C SER A 20 32.21 9.64 19.16
N VAL A 21 33.42 9.39 19.66
CA VAL A 21 33.88 8.06 20.07
C VAL A 21 33.17 7.62 21.36
N THR A 22 33.08 8.51 22.36
CA THR A 22 32.41 8.24 23.63
C THR A 22 30.91 8.01 23.43
N LEU A 23 30.23 8.90 22.68
CA LEU A 23 28.81 8.74 22.34
C LEU A 23 28.55 7.48 21.52
N SER A 24 29.43 7.12 20.60
CA SER A 24 29.31 5.88 19.83
C SER A 24 29.37 4.66 20.73
N SER A 25 30.23 4.62 21.75
CA SER A 25 30.33 3.51 22.70
C SER A 25 29.11 3.44 23.62
N GLU A 26 28.64 4.58 24.13
CA GLU A 26 27.45 4.69 25.00
C GLU A 26 26.18 4.27 24.25
N PHE A 27 25.95 4.79 23.04
CA PHE A 27 24.83 4.37 22.21
C PHE A 27 24.91 2.90 21.79
N THR A 28 26.12 2.40 21.48
CA THR A 28 26.30 0.97 21.19
C THR A 28 25.93 0.09 22.38
N GLY A 29 26.31 0.50 23.59
CA GLY A 29 25.92 -0.16 24.83
C GLY A 29 24.40 -0.18 25.03
N LEU A 30 23.78 1.00 24.92
CA LEU A 30 22.33 1.17 25.05
C LEU A 30 21.54 0.35 24.03
N PHE A 31 21.93 0.41 22.77
CA PHE A 31 21.29 -0.34 21.69
C PHE A 31 21.54 -1.85 21.82
N ARG A 32 22.72 -2.26 22.24
CA ARG A 32 22.98 -3.67 22.54
C ARG A 32 22.04 -4.16 23.64
N THR A 33 21.85 -3.40 24.71
CA THR A 33 20.89 -3.73 25.79
C THR A 33 19.47 -3.79 25.22
N PHE A 34 19.05 -2.81 24.44
CA PHE A 34 17.73 -2.78 23.79
C PHE A 34 17.50 -4.00 22.91
N PHE A 35 18.42 -4.31 21.98
CA PHE A 35 18.28 -5.44 21.07
C PHE A 35 18.36 -6.79 21.79
N THR A 36 19.20 -6.93 22.81
CA THR A 36 19.29 -8.17 23.58
C THR A 36 18.09 -8.41 24.48
N THR A 37 17.48 -7.36 25.04
CA THR A 37 16.30 -7.49 25.90
C THR A 37 15.00 -7.60 25.10
N THR A 38 14.92 -6.98 23.93
CA THR A 38 13.68 -6.89 23.14
C THR A 38 13.57 -8.00 22.09
N PHE A 39 14.71 -8.42 21.49
CA PHE A 39 14.72 -9.34 20.34
C PHE A 39 15.52 -10.64 20.61
N SER A 40 15.88 -10.95 21.85
CA SER A 40 16.64 -12.16 22.18
C SER A 40 15.84 -13.43 21.88
N SER A 41 16.09 -14.01 20.71
CA SER A 41 15.79 -15.41 20.43
C SER A 41 17.05 -16.26 20.66
N PRO A 42 16.97 -17.40 21.36
CA PRO A 42 18.12 -18.29 21.56
C PRO A 42 18.72 -18.85 20.27
N GLN A 43 18.04 -18.67 19.14
CA GLN A 43 18.42 -19.26 17.84
C GLN A 43 18.99 -18.27 16.83
N MET A 44 19.00 -16.96 17.12
CA MET A 44 19.66 -15.98 16.25
C MET A 44 20.99 -15.55 16.83
N PRO A 45 22.10 -15.60 16.07
CA PRO A 45 23.34 -15.00 16.51
C PRO A 45 23.10 -13.50 16.68
N HIS A 46 23.49 -12.96 17.82
CA HIS A 46 23.32 -11.57 18.23
C HIS A 46 23.99 -10.59 17.24
N ALA A 47 23.34 -10.29 16.14
CA ALA A 47 23.77 -9.25 15.22
C ALA A 47 23.13 -7.93 15.68
N CYS A 48 23.72 -7.29 16.68
CA CYS A 48 23.45 -5.88 16.92
C CYS A 48 23.80 -5.11 15.64
N PRO A 49 22.92 -4.27 15.08
CA PRO A 49 23.28 -3.45 13.94
C PRO A 49 24.51 -2.59 14.25
N ALA A 50 25.41 -2.43 13.30
CA ALA A 50 26.54 -1.53 13.49
C ALA A 50 25.99 -0.10 13.63
N ILE A 51 26.34 0.56 14.75
CA ILE A 51 25.91 1.93 15.01
C ILE A 51 27.00 2.86 14.51
N ARG A 52 26.61 3.75 13.60
CA ARG A 52 27.49 4.79 13.07
C ARG A 52 27.02 6.14 13.57
N VAL A 53 27.79 6.79 14.39
CA VAL A 53 27.56 8.18 14.82
C VAL A 53 28.31 9.11 13.87
N ILE A 54 27.58 10.00 13.21
CA ILE A 54 28.15 10.98 12.27
C ILE A 54 27.94 12.37 12.88
N PRO A 55 29.04 13.07 13.21
CA PRO A 55 28.94 14.44 13.66
C PRO A 55 28.63 15.37 12.48
N VAL A 56 27.67 16.25 12.66
CA VAL A 56 27.21 17.22 11.67
C VAL A 56 27.27 18.61 12.28
N ASN A 57 28.10 19.49 11.74
CA ASN A 57 28.27 20.84 12.25
C ASN A 57 27.73 21.93 11.32
N THR A 58 27.36 21.58 10.11
CA THR A 58 26.79 22.51 9.12
C THR A 58 25.64 21.88 8.37
N VAL A 59 24.73 22.71 7.84
CA VAL A 59 23.64 22.24 6.95
C VAL A 59 24.19 21.52 5.74
N ASN A 60 25.28 22.02 5.13
CA ASN A 60 25.92 21.36 3.99
C ASN A 60 26.48 19.99 4.35
N ALA A 61 27.03 19.82 5.56
CA ALA A 61 27.47 18.49 6.02
C ALA A 61 26.28 17.55 6.26
N LEU A 62 25.15 18.06 6.80
CA LEU A 62 23.89 17.32 6.93
C LEU A 62 23.41 16.84 5.56
N LEU A 63 23.25 17.76 4.62
CA LEU A 63 22.77 17.44 3.28
C LEU A 63 23.71 16.46 2.58
N ARG A 64 25.02 16.68 2.63
CA ARG A 64 26.01 15.73 2.07
C ARG A 64 25.88 14.35 2.72
N THR A 65 25.70 14.28 4.02
CA THR A 65 25.57 13.01 4.73
C THR A 65 24.26 12.30 4.35
N LEU A 66 23.15 13.02 4.29
CA LEU A 66 21.86 12.50 3.86
C LEU A 66 21.88 12.08 2.38
N PHE A 67 22.49 12.89 1.49
CA PHE A 67 22.60 12.58 0.07
C PHE A 67 23.64 11.52 -0.25
N ILE A 68 24.79 11.50 0.44
CA ILE A 68 25.84 10.46 0.21
C ILE A 68 25.38 9.11 0.75
N GLN A 69 24.59 9.09 1.81
CA GLN A 69 24.08 7.86 2.42
C GLN A 69 22.68 7.45 1.91
N GLY A 70 21.95 8.33 1.27
CA GLY A 70 20.60 8.09 0.79
C GLY A 70 20.38 8.28 -0.70
N VAL A 71 21.00 9.24 -1.36
CA VAL A 71 20.78 9.51 -2.79
C VAL A 71 22.04 10.11 -3.40
N SER A 72 22.77 9.38 -4.21
CA SER A 72 23.78 10.00 -5.05
C SER A 72 23.11 10.61 -6.28
N GLN A 73 23.48 11.84 -6.65
CA GLN A 73 23.01 12.50 -7.87
C GLN A 73 23.34 11.73 -9.17
N ASN A 74 24.10 10.63 -9.09
CA ASN A 74 24.52 9.78 -10.20
C ASN A 74 24.12 8.30 -10.05
N GLY A 75 23.12 7.96 -9.22
CA GLY A 75 22.59 6.59 -9.18
C GLY A 75 23.49 5.52 -8.55
N ASN A 76 24.66 5.88 -8.01
CA ASN A 76 25.53 4.93 -7.32
C ASN A 76 25.41 5.10 -5.79
N LEU A 77 24.64 4.24 -5.16
CA LEU A 77 24.56 4.14 -3.72
C LEU A 77 25.70 3.32 -3.14
N THR A 78 26.35 3.89 -2.15
CA THR A 78 27.30 3.16 -1.32
C THR A 78 26.55 2.38 -0.23
N ASP A 79 27.08 1.25 0.18
CA ASP A 79 26.58 0.18 1.08
C ASP A 79 25.99 0.57 2.46
N SER A 80 25.48 1.75 2.64
CA SER A 80 24.97 2.23 3.92
C SER A 80 23.44 2.35 3.91
N GLY A 81 22.76 1.25 4.22
CA GLY A 81 21.33 1.28 4.55
C GLY A 81 21.07 2.30 5.67
N MET A 82 20.27 3.34 5.41
CA MET A 82 19.82 4.24 6.47
C MET A 82 18.71 3.56 7.26
N GLY A 83 19.08 2.91 8.37
CA GLY A 83 18.16 2.59 9.44
C GLY A 83 17.56 3.86 10.07
N CYS A 84 17.39 4.01 11.30
CA CYS A 84 16.89 5.22 11.96
C CYS A 84 17.82 6.41 11.86
N ILE A 85 17.27 7.61 11.66
CA ILE A 85 17.97 8.87 11.85
C ILE A 85 17.58 9.43 13.21
N LEU A 86 18.53 9.45 14.13
CA LEU A 86 18.39 10.08 15.44
C LEU A 86 19.13 11.41 15.41
N PHE A 87 18.43 12.52 15.64
CA PHE A 87 19.04 13.83 15.70
C PHE A 87 19.27 14.25 17.15
N LEU A 88 20.56 14.44 17.49
CA LEU A 88 20.95 15.08 18.75
C LEU A 88 21.25 16.55 18.45
N LEU A 89 20.46 17.44 18.98
CA LEU A 89 20.62 18.87 18.76
C LEU A 89 21.41 19.51 19.90
N ASP A 90 22.54 20.10 19.57
CA ASP A 90 23.05 21.27 20.27
C ASP A 90 22.38 22.50 19.63
N ASP A 91 22.04 23.52 20.42
CA ASP A 91 21.10 24.60 20.10
C ASP A 91 21.30 25.35 18.77
N ARG A 92 22.42 25.16 18.06
CA ARG A 92 22.75 25.92 16.86
C ARG A 92 23.51 25.11 15.83
N LEU A 93 23.13 25.26 14.58
CA LEU A 93 23.88 24.78 13.41
C LEU A 93 24.49 25.97 12.66
N ARG A 94 25.70 25.80 12.11
CA ARG A 94 26.26 26.77 11.18
C ARG A 94 25.58 26.61 9.82
N ASP A 95 25.02 27.71 9.31
CA ASP A 95 24.59 27.75 7.93
C ASP A 95 25.83 27.81 7.00
N GLY A 96 25.64 27.74 5.70
CA GLY A 96 26.75 27.79 4.71
C GLY A 96 27.53 29.12 4.70
N THR A 97 27.19 30.11 5.54
CA THR A 97 27.80 31.44 5.65
C THR A 97 28.71 31.59 6.88
N GLU A 98 28.98 30.50 7.60
CA GLU A 98 29.70 30.47 8.88
C GLU A 98 28.94 31.10 10.10
N GLU A 99 27.72 31.60 9.91
CA GLU A 99 26.88 32.08 11.01
C GLU A 99 26.14 30.93 11.70
N GLU A 100 26.14 30.97 13.04
CA GLU A 100 25.36 30.03 13.86
C GLU A 100 23.89 30.49 13.93
N ARG A 101 23.00 29.65 13.36
CA ARG A 101 21.54 29.93 13.42
C ARG A 101 20.81 28.84 14.20
N PRO A 102 19.77 29.19 14.94
CA PRO A 102 18.88 28.23 15.56
C PRO A 102 18.29 27.28 14.49
N PHE A 103 18.21 26.00 14.80
CA PHE A 103 17.75 24.94 13.89
C PHE A 103 16.43 25.27 13.17
N HIS A 104 15.46 25.85 13.88
CA HIS A 104 14.16 26.24 13.32
C HIS A 104 14.20 27.40 12.31
N ARG A 105 15.34 28.14 12.23
CA ARG A 105 15.55 29.26 11.29
C ARG A 105 16.35 28.86 10.05
N ILE A 106 16.75 27.59 9.96
CA ILE A 106 17.49 27.09 8.82
C ILE A 106 16.52 26.71 7.71
N THR A 107 16.84 27.10 6.48
CA THR A 107 16.09 26.73 5.28
C THR A 107 16.95 25.93 4.32
N VAL A 108 16.36 24.95 3.68
CA VAL A 108 16.95 24.14 2.60
C VAL A 108 15.99 24.20 1.42
N GLU A 109 16.48 24.59 0.26
CA GLU A 109 15.62 24.69 -0.96
C GLU A 109 14.35 25.53 -0.72
N ASN A 110 14.48 26.64 0.04
CA ASN A 110 13.38 27.55 0.46
C ASN A 110 12.36 26.93 1.43
N LEU A 111 12.57 25.72 1.93
CA LEU A 111 11.75 25.12 2.98
C LEU A 111 12.45 25.20 4.34
N PRO A 112 11.76 25.44 5.45
CA PRO A 112 12.33 25.22 6.77
C PRO A 112 12.92 23.80 6.85
N LEU A 113 14.10 23.66 7.47
CA LEU A 113 14.82 22.37 7.54
C LEU A 113 13.92 21.25 8.12
N THR A 114 13.09 21.57 9.10
CA THR A 114 12.12 20.63 9.67
C THR A 114 11.12 20.14 8.60
N GLN A 115 10.57 21.08 7.84
CA GLN A 115 9.63 20.77 6.76
C GLN A 115 10.31 20.01 5.62
N TRP A 116 11.55 20.36 5.29
CA TRP A 116 12.37 19.65 4.31
C TRP A 116 12.59 18.18 4.74
N LEU A 117 13.00 17.97 6.01
CA LEU A 117 13.18 16.62 6.55
C LEU A 117 11.88 15.81 6.58
N ASP A 118 10.75 16.43 6.90
CA ASP A 118 9.44 15.75 6.88
C ASP A 118 8.99 15.45 5.46
N THR A 119 9.41 16.26 4.51
CA THR A 119 9.10 16.06 3.10
C THR A 119 9.84 14.87 2.52
N TYR A 120 11.14 14.80 2.73
CA TYR A 120 12.01 13.77 2.11
C TYR A 120 12.21 12.53 2.99
N PHE A 121 12.05 12.64 4.31
CA PHE A 121 12.20 11.56 5.29
C PHE A 121 11.00 11.48 6.24
N PRO A 122 9.77 11.30 5.71
CA PRO A 122 8.54 11.46 6.51
C PRO A 122 8.36 10.44 7.60
N VAL A 123 8.90 9.26 7.42
CA VAL A 123 8.61 8.09 8.25
C VAL A 123 9.71 7.78 9.25
N GLN A 124 10.94 8.23 8.98
CA GLN A 124 12.08 8.00 9.87
C GLN A 124 11.84 8.70 11.22
N PRO A 125 12.03 7.99 12.34
CA PRO A 125 11.93 8.58 13.66
C PRO A 125 12.94 9.72 13.80
N LYS A 126 12.45 10.87 14.21
CA LYS A 126 13.27 12.06 14.45
C LYS A 126 13.15 12.38 15.94
N VAL A 127 14.25 12.21 16.66
CA VAL A 127 14.31 12.50 18.09
C VAL A 127 15.22 13.69 18.33
N VAL A 128 14.65 14.72 18.91
CA VAL A 128 15.39 15.91 19.30
C VAL A 128 15.76 15.80 20.77
N LEU A 129 17.04 15.73 21.06
CA LEU A 129 17.57 15.73 22.43
C LEU A 129 18.29 17.07 22.62
N SER A 130 17.76 17.95 23.48
CA SER A 130 18.35 19.27 23.74
C SER A 130 19.14 19.29 25.03
N ARG A 131 20.34 19.93 25.02
CA ARG A 131 21.21 20.11 26.18
C ARG A 131 20.95 21.41 26.94
N GLY A 132 19.93 22.14 26.66
CA GLY A 132 19.67 23.47 27.30
C GLY A 132 18.30 23.56 27.97
N ARG A 133 18.12 24.53 28.83
CA ARG A 133 16.79 24.95 29.29
C ARG A 133 16.08 25.62 28.11
N TYR A 134 15.29 24.89 27.38
CA TYR A 134 14.38 25.46 26.40
C TYR A 134 13.25 26.14 27.15
N GLN A 135 13.17 27.46 27.07
CA GLN A 135 11.98 28.18 27.48
C GLN A 135 10.89 28.01 26.42
N GLY A 136 9.76 27.50 26.83
CA GLY A 136 8.61 26.93 26.19
C GLY A 136 8.03 27.49 24.89
N ASP A 137 8.41 28.68 24.43
CA ASP A 137 7.63 29.40 23.40
C ASP A 137 7.96 29.04 21.94
N HIS A 138 8.98 28.22 21.69
CA HIS A 138 9.41 27.87 20.34
C HIS A 138 9.15 26.38 19.95
N LEU A 139 8.78 25.55 20.91
CA LEU A 139 8.44 24.14 20.67
C LEU A 139 7.04 23.95 20.08
N ASP A 140 6.13 24.91 20.33
CA ASP A 140 4.77 24.89 19.77
C ASP A 140 4.72 25.09 18.24
N SER A 141 5.82 25.55 17.63
CA SER A 141 5.95 25.68 16.18
C SER A 141 6.47 24.42 15.48
N LEU A 142 7.00 23.43 16.22
CA LEU A 142 7.40 22.15 15.69
C LEU A 142 6.17 21.24 15.67
N ASP A 143 5.92 20.61 14.54
CA ASP A 143 4.87 19.61 14.40
C ASP A 143 5.03 18.55 15.52
N SER A 144 3.93 18.20 16.18
CA SER A 144 3.88 17.24 17.29
C SER A 144 4.52 15.88 16.99
N ARG A 145 4.75 15.57 15.71
CA ARG A 145 5.48 14.39 15.22
C ARG A 145 6.99 14.42 15.52
N TRP A 146 7.56 15.62 15.73
CA TRP A 146 8.97 15.81 16.09
C TRP A 146 9.22 15.73 17.59
N LEU A 147 8.17 15.93 18.34
CA LEU A 147 8.17 15.94 19.78
C LEU A 147 7.60 14.60 20.29
N ALA A 148 8.44 13.58 20.36
CA ALA A 148 8.34 12.77 21.56
C ALA A 148 8.59 13.77 22.70
N LYS A 149 7.53 14.27 23.36
CA LYS A 149 7.55 15.34 24.41
C LYS A 149 8.95 15.49 24.98
N PRO A 150 9.54 16.71 25.06
CA PRO A 150 10.92 16.90 25.46
C PRO A 150 11.13 16.28 26.85
N HIS A 151 11.47 15.03 26.88
CA HIS A 151 11.67 14.27 28.08
C HIS A 151 13.15 14.22 28.37
N ALA A 152 13.55 15.13 29.19
CA ALA A 152 14.83 15.21 29.84
C ALA A 152 16.01 15.68 28.96
N ILE A 153 16.60 16.72 29.38
CA ILE A 153 17.96 17.12 29.10
C ILE A 153 18.86 15.95 29.41
N LEU A 154 19.53 15.41 28.42
CA LEU A 154 20.53 14.36 28.63
C LEU A 154 21.86 15.01 28.97
N GLU A 155 22.05 15.37 30.21
CA GLU A 155 23.39 15.72 30.71
C GLU A 155 24.28 14.46 30.84
N ASP A 156 23.63 13.29 30.99
CA ASP A 156 24.29 12.00 31.20
C ASP A 156 23.36 10.87 30.70
N ILE A 157 23.79 10.17 29.67
CA ILE A 157 23.03 9.08 29.04
C ILE A 157 22.79 7.96 30.06
N GLU A 158 23.76 7.66 30.92
CA GLU A 158 23.64 6.60 31.91
C GLU A 158 22.52 6.88 32.93
N LYS A 159 22.34 8.14 33.37
CA LYS A 159 21.26 8.52 34.29
C LYS A 159 19.86 8.39 33.70
N HIS A 160 19.77 8.35 32.36
CA HIS A 160 18.50 8.36 31.63
C HIS A 160 18.28 7.10 30.80
N GLU A 161 19.14 6.08 30.95
CA GLU A 161 19.08 4.83 30.21
C GLU A 161 17.66 4.22 30.17
N GLY A 162 17.00 4.11 31.33
CA GLY A 162 15.65 3.57 31.40
C GLY A 162 14.61 4.38 30.63
N ARG A 163 14.74 5.71 30.59
CA ARG A 163 13.85 6.59 29.82
C ARG A 163 14.11 6.51 28.32
N LEU A 164 15.37 6.42 27.91
CA LEU A 164 15.75 6.24 26.52
C LEU A 164 15.31 4.86 26.01
N LEU A 165 15.50 3.82 26.78
CA LEU A 165 14.99 2.49 26.45
C LEU A 165 13.48 2.49 26.29
N HIS A 166 12.75 3.17 27.18
CA HIS A 166 11.31 3.32 27.07
C HIS A 166 10.91 4.09 25.81
N LEU A 167 11.61 5.20 25.50
CA LEU A 167 11.40 5.96 24.25
C LEU A 167 11.66 5.10 23.03
N PHE A 168 12.76 4.35 22.97
CA PHE A 168 13.09 3.47 21.86
C PHE A 168 12.05 2.36 21.70
N ARG A 169 11.60 1.74 22.79
CA ARG A 169 10.50 0.78 22.75
C ARG A 169 9.25 1.38 22.15
N SER A 170 8.85 2.57 22.57
CA SER A 170 7.64 3.24 22.06
C SER A 170 7.72 3.59 20.57
N LEU A 171 8.92 3.83 20.04
CA LEU A 171 9.15 4.21 18.64
C LEU A 171 9.40 3.01 17.72
N TRP A 172 10.02 1.96 18.22
CA TRP A 172 10.63 0.90 17.38
C TRP A 172 10.15 -0.51 17.70
N GLU A 173 9.43 -0.71 18.79
CA GLU A 173 8.94 -2.03 19.15
C GLU A 173 7.52 -2.23 18.59
N PRO A 174 7.26 -3.35 17.87
CA PRO A 174 5.90 -3.75 17.52
C PRO A 174 5.13 -4.05 18.81
N GLN A 175 4.27 -3.14 19.24
CA GLN A 175 3.65 -3.13 20.56
C GLN A 175 2.74 -4.33 20.78
N PHE A 176 1.93 -4.68 19.77
CA PHE A 176 1.04 -5.83 19.87
C PHE A 176 1.81 -7.16 19.85
N TRP A 177 2.83 -7.28 18.99
CA TRP A 177 3.69 -8.46 18.94
C TRP A 177 4.42 -8.68 20.25
N HIS A 178 4.99 -7.64 20.85
CA HIS A 178 5.70 -7.74 22.12
C HIS A 178 4.80 -8.27 23.23
N GLU A 179 3.61 -7.68 23.38
CA GLU A 179 2.66 -8.09 24.41
C GLU A 179 2.10 -9.50 24.15
N LEU A 180 1.84 -9.87 22.91
CA LEU A 180 1.44 -11.22 22.53
C LEU A 180 2.54 -12.24 22.90
N TYR A 181 3.79 -11.93 22.56
CA TYR A 181 4.93 -12.79 22.87
C TYR A 181 5.12 -12.95 24.37
N THR A 182 5.11 -11.84 25.11
CA THR A 182 5.21 -11.84 26.58
C THR A 182 4.08 -12.65 27.22
N TYR A 183 2.84 -12.45 26.75
CA TYR A 183 1.71 -13.22 27.24
C TYR A 183 1.91 -14.72 27.06
N VAL A 184 2.30 -15.18 25.87
CA VAL A 184 2.43 -16.63 25.60
C VAL A 184 3.68 -17.26 26.22
N THR A 185 4.68 -16.48 26.58
CA THR A 185 5.93 -16.98 27.20
C THR A 185 5.90 -16.92 28.71
N GLU A 186 5.33 -15.88 29.29
CA GLU A 186 5.41 -15.60 30.73
C GLU A 186 4.09 -15.79 31.48
N ASN A 187 2.95 -15.47 30.80
CA ASN A 187 1.65 -15.36 31.44
C ASN A 187 0.62 -16.42 31.01
N ALA A 188 0.93 -17.23 30.00
CA ALA A 188 0.00 -18.25 29.52
C ALA A 188 -0.13 -19.39 30.51
N GLY A 189 -1.24 -19.41 31.21
CA GLY A 189 -1.63 -20.51 32.09
C GLY A 189 -2.23 -21.70 31.35
N ILE A 190 -2.93 -22.57 32.09
CA ILE A 190 -3.70 -23.67 31.50
C ILE A 190 -4.96 -23.11 30.85
N SER A 191 -5.13 -23.32 29.53
CA SER A 191 -6.28 -22.87 28.79
C SER A 191 -7.44 -23.86 28.84
N TRP A 192 -8.59 -23.41 29.32
CA TRP A 192 -9.90 -24.07 29.17
C TRP A 192 -10.78 -23.38 28.14
N HIS A 193 -10.18 -22.86 27.11
CA HIS A 193 -10.76 -21.91 26.16
C HIS A 193 -10.45 -22.31 24.72
N THR A 194 -11.20 -21.78 23.76
CA THR A 194 -10.84 -21.83 22.33
C THR A 194 -9.50 -21.14 22.09
N PRO A 195 -8.73 -21.53 21.05
CA PRO A 195 -9.01 -22.57 20.05
C PRO A 195 -8.88 -24.01 20.57
N GLY A 196 -9.62 -24.93 19.93
CA GLY A 196 -9.69 -26.33 20.37
C GLY A 196 -8.37 -27.13 20.31
N HIS A 197 -7.34 -26.63 19.62
CA HIS A 197 -6.01 -27.26 19.62
C HIS A 197 -5.24 -27.04 20.94
N ASN A 198 -5.75 -26.18 21.81
CA ASN A 198 -5.19 -25.90 23.14
C ASN A 198 -3.66 -25.67 23.11
N SER A 199 -3.24 -24.51 22.58
CA SER A 199 -1.83 -24.14 22.36
C SER A 199 -1.03 -25.17 21.55
N GLY A 200 -1.70 -25.94 20.69
CA GLY A 200 -1.10 -26.94 19.83
C GLY A 200 -1.00 -28.35 20.41
N ASN A 201 -1.44 -28.57 21.66
CA ASN A 201 -1.36 -29.89 22.32
C ASN A 201 -2.05 -31.00 21.51
N LEU A 202 -3.17 -30.68 20.82
CA LEU A 202 -3.88 -31.67 20.00
C LEU A 202 -3.01 -32.12 18.81
N PHE A 203 -2.22 -31.25 18.21
CA PHE A 203 -1.29 -31.61 17.14
C PHE A 203 -0.08 -32.36 17.66
N TYR A 204 0.51 -31.90 18.78
CA TYR A 204 1.66 -32.51 19.39
C TYR A 204 1.40 -33.97 19.81
N ASN A 205 0.28 -34.24 20.46
CA ASN A 205 -0.09 -35.54 20.98
C ASN A 205 -0.66 -36.53 19.94
N SER A 206 -0.90 -36.07 18.69
CA SER A 206 -1.45 -36.90 17.63
C SER A 206 -0.35 -37.52 16.78
N ILE A 207 -0.33 -38.83 16.70
CA ILE A 207 0.58 -39.58 15.79
C ILE A 207 0.36 -39.22 14.30
N PHE A 208 -0.83 -38.74 13.95
CA PHE A 208 -1.17 -38.36 12.58
C PHE A 208 -0.85 -36.89 12.27
N LEU A 209 -0.81 -36.02 13.27
CA LEU A 209 -0.66 -34.57 13.11
C LEU A 209 0.69 -34.04 13.60
N ASN A 210 1.54 -34.86 14.21
CA ASN A 210 2.83 -34.44 14.73
C ASN A 210 3.75 -33.84 13.67
N GLY A 211 3.67 -34.35 12.42
CA GLY A 211 4.41 -33.76 11.30
C GLY A 211 4.03 -32.32 11.01
N PHE A 212 2.74 -31.99 11.14
CA PHE A 212 2.26 -30.60 11.01
C PHE A 212 2.79 -29.72 12.15
N TRP A 213 2.72 -30.21 13.40
CA TRP A 213 3.31 -29.53 14.55
C TRP A 213 4.79 -29.20 14.34
N ASN A 214 5.59 -30.17 13.91
CA ASN A 214 7.02 -29.99 13.66
C ASN A 214 7.31 -28.96 12.56
N ALA A 215 6.43 -28.87 11.53
CA ALA A 215 6.58 -27.92 10.44
C ALA A 215 6.25 -26.49 10.82
N PHE A 216 5.26 -26.25 11.70
CA PHE A 216 4.75 -24.91 12.03
C PHE A 216 5.29 -24.33 13.33
N SER A 217 6.03 -25.06 14.12
CA SER A 217 6.56 -24.71 15.42
C SER A 217 5.51 -24.50 16.54
N ASN A 218 5.92 -24.72 17.77
CA ASN A 218 5.09 -24.53 18.96
C ASN A 218 4.57 -23.10 19.11
N MET A 219 5.41 -22.10 18.83
CA MET A 219 5.07 -20.70 19.03
C MET A 219 3.90 -20.25 18.18
N SER A 220 3.80 -20.74 16.94
CA SER A 220 2.66 -20.41 16.05
C SER A 220 1.32 -20.79 16.65
N PHE A 221 1.24 -21.97 17.28
CA PHE A 221 0.01 -22.44 17.94
C PHE A 221 -0.24 -21.75 19.28
N ARG A 222 0.81 -21.39 20.01
CA ARG A 222 0.67 -20.66 21.29
C ARG A 222 0.19 -19.24 21.07
N CYS A 223 0.57 -18.59 19.97
CA CYS A 223 0.11 -17.26 19.59
C CYS A 223 -1.31 -17.24 19.00
N ASP A 224 -1.86 -18.39 18.61
CA ASP A 224 -3.26 -18.49 18.15
C ASP A 224 -4.20 -18.56 19.35
N LEU A 225 -4.61 -17.38 19.82
CA LEU A 225 -5.39 -17.16 21.03
C LEU A 225 -6.82 -16.73 20.70
N SER A 226 -7.68 -16.81 21.71
CA SER A 226 -9.03 -16.27 21.63
C SER A 226 -9.09 -14.82 22.12
N VAL A 227 -10.05 -14.03 21.61
CA VAL A 227 -10.36 -12.65 22.06
C VAL A 227 -10.71 -12.55 23.55
N SER A 228 -10.97 -13.65 24.24
CA SER A 228 -11.14 -13.68 25.69
C SER A 228 -9.89 -13.25 26.47
N VAL A 229 -8.72 -13.22 25.83
CA VAL A 229 -7.53 -12.58 26.41
C VAL A 229 -7.70 -11.05 26.29
N HIS A 230 -8.52 -10.50 27.18
CA HIS A 230 -8.91 -9.08 27.16
C HIS A 230 -7.72 -8.12 27.26
N THR A 231 -6.61 -8.54 27.83
CA THR A 231 -5.41 -7.74 28.00
C THR A 231 -4.74 -7.40 26.67
N LEU A 232 -4.86 -8.24 25.64
CA LEU A 232 -4.27 -8.01 24.32
C LEU A 232 -5.12 -7.12 23.42
N GLY A 233 -6.43 -7.14 23.61
CA GLY A 233 -7.38 -6.34 22.85
C GLY A 233 -8.23 -7.10 21.85
N ASP A 234 -9.26 -6.44 21.37
CA ASP A 234 -10.28 -6.95 20.46
C ASP A 234 -10.46 -5.98 19.29
N LEU A 235 -10.46 -6.50 18.05
CA LEU A 235 -10.69 -5.69 16.85
C LEU A 235 -12.03 -4.98 16.86
N SER A 236 -13.02 -5.53 17.54
CA SER A 236 -14.36 -4.95 17.65
C SER A 236 -14.44 -3.80 18.67
N LYS A 237 -13.39 -3.56 19.48
CA LYS A 237 -13.33 -2.56 20.54
C LYS A 237 -12.13 -1.61 20.38
N PRO A 238 -12.14 -0.75 19.37
CA PRO A 238 -10.99 0.08 19.00
C PRO A 238 -10.66 1.19 20.01
N GLU A 239 -11.58 1.51 20.90
CA GLU A 239 -11.46 2.61 21.87
C GLU A 239 -10.74 2.18 23.15
N SER A 240 -10.47 0.90 23.29
CA SER A 240 -9.75 0.36 24.46
C SER A 240 -8.28 0.78 24.43
N HIS A 241 -7.68 0.96 25.64
CA HIS A 241 -6.25 1.17 25.80
C HIS A 241 -5.52 -0.18 25.83
N THR A 242 -5.65 -0.97 24.78
CA THR A 242 -5.04 -2.29 24.67
C THR A 242 -3.86 -2.27 23.71
N PRO A 243 -2.93 -3.23 23.80
CA PRO A 243 -1.82 -3.35 22.86
C PRO A 243 -2.25 -3.34 21.39
N LEU A 244 -3.33 -4.04 21.05
CA LEU A 244 -3.86 -4.04 19.68
C LEU A 244 -4.35 -2.65 19.23
N ALA A 245 -5.05 -1.94 20.10
CA ALA A 245 -5.50 -0.57 19.79
C ALA A 245 -4.31 0.40 19.68
N ASN A 246 -3.27 0.20 20.50
CA ASN A 246 -2.02 0.97 20.42
C ASN A 246 -1.28 0.72 19.10
N ALA A 247 -1.17 -0.55 18.67
CA ALA A 247 -0.55 -0.91 17.40
C ALA A 247 -1.27 -0.28 16.20
N GLN A 248 -2.61 -0.25 16.21
CA GLN A 248 -3.37 0.43 15.16
C GLN A 248 -3.15 1.96 15.18
N ARG A 249 -2.99 2.57 16.36
CA ARG A 249 -2.62 4.01 16.47
C ARG A 249 -1.22 4.26 15.94
N LEU A 250 -0.25 3.43 16.32
CA LEU A 250 1.12 3.52 15.80
C LEU A 250 1.15 3.34 14.28
N SER A 251 0.41 2.38 13.74
CA SER A 251 0.28 2.23 12.28
C SER A 251 -0.32 3.47 11.63
N ALA A 252 -1.32 4.11 12.24
CA ALA A 252 -1.87 5.36 11.71
C ALA A 252 -0.79 6.46 11.62
N GLU A 253 0.02 6.61 12.66
CA GLU A 253 1.18 7.51 12.66
C GLU A 253 2.17 7.17 11.54
N ILE A 254 2.58 5.91 11.44
CA ILE A 254 3.57 5.42 10.47
C ILE A 254 3.12 5.70 9.03
N PHE A 255 1.85 5.48 8.71
CA PHE A 255 1.31 5.68 7.37
C PHE A 255 0.81 7.11 7.12
N GLY A 256 0.85 8.02 8.12
CA GLY A 256 0.38 9.40 7.99
C GLY A 256 -1.15 9.55 7.97
N ALA A 257 -1.87 8.62 8.61
CA ALA A 257 -3.32 8.61 8.71
C ALA A 257 -3.82 9.14 10.07
N ALA A 258 -5.05 9.63 10.12
CA ALA A 258 -5.73 9.95 11.38
C ALA A 258 -6.19 8.69 12.13
N GLN A 259 -6.43 7.60 11.39
CA GLN A 259 -6.84 6.31 11.93
C GLN A 259 -6.44 5.20 10.97
N SER A 260 -5.96 4.08 11.51
CA SER A 260 -5.76 2.82 10.79
C SER A 260 -6.55 1.71 11.45
N CYS A 261 -7.15 0.84 10.64
CA CYS A 261 -7.87 -0.35 11.11
C CYS A 261 -7.24 -1.60 10.49
N TYR A 262 -6.89 -2.57 11.32
CA TYR A 262 -6.37 -3.86 10.87
C TYR A 262 -7.50 -4.74 10.34
N ILE A 263 -7.26 -5.38 9.22
CA ILE A 263 -8.21 -6.26 8.53
C ILE A 263 -7.54 -7.61 8.27
N THR A 264 -8.14 -8.67 8.77
CA THR A 264 -7.61 -10.04 8.66
C THR A 264 -8.18 -10.82 7.46
N ASN A 265 -9.15 -10.25 6.74
CA ASN A 265 -9.87 -10.90 5.64
C ASN A 265 -9.55 -10.25 4.27
N GLY A 266 -8.40 -9.60 4.14
CA GLY A 266 -7.91 -8.98 2.91
C GLY A 266 -8.54 -7.62 2.59
N SER A 267 -7.88 -6.87 1.70
CA SER A 267 -8.38 -5.61 1.16
C SER A 267 -9.74 -5.75 0.47
N SER A 268 -10.08 -6.96 0.01
CA SER A 268 -11.41 -7.26 -0.52
C SER A 268 -12.52 -7.04 0.52
N THR A 269 -12.28 -7.39 1.77
CA THR A 269 -13.18 -7.12 2.89
C THR A 269 -13.11 -5.66 3.29
N ALA A 270 -11.92 -5.08 3.34
CA ALA A 270 -11.72 -3.66 3.61
C ALA A 270 -12.52 -2.77 2.65
N ASN A 271 -12.43 -3.02 1.34
CA ASN A 271 -13.20 -2.30 0.32
C ASN A 271 -14.71 -2.42 0.57
N LYS A 272 -15.22 -3.62 0.79
CA LYS A 272 -16.65 -3.83 1.05
C LYS A 272 -17.12 -3.12 2.31
N ALA A 273 -16.38 -3.25 3.40
CA ALA A 273 -16.73 -2.63 4.69
C ALA A 273 -16.75 -1.09 4.59
N MET A 274 -15.71 -0.49 4.02
CA MET A 274 -15.67 0.96 3.84
C MET A 274 -16.79 1.48 2.97
N LEU A 275 -17.03 0.83 1.82
CA LEU A 275 -18.08 1.28 0.90
C LEU A 275 -19.49 1.08 1.48
N MET A 276 -19.71 0.02 2.29
CA MET A 276 -20.97 -0.14 3.05
C MET A 276 -21.14 0.95 4.13
N THR A 277 -20.06 1.42 4.72
CA THR A 277 -20.12 2.56 5.67
C THR A 277 -20.50 3.85 4.94
N LEU A 278 -19.91 4.10 3.78
CA LEU A 278 -20.03 5.37 3.05
C LEU A 278 -21.28 5.49 2.19
N LEU A 279 -21.76 4.41 1.60
CA LEU A 279 -22.78 4.42 0.56
C LEU A 279 -24.14 3.92 1.04
N ARG A 280 -25.19 4.35 0.35
CA ARG A 280 -26.59 3.90 0.57
C ARG A 280 -27.21 3.49 -0.77
N PRO A 281 -28.28 2.66 -0.74
CA PRO A 281 -28.98 2.26 -1.95
C PRO A 281 -29.43 3.47 -2.78
N GLY A 282 -29.24 3.39 -4.09
CA GLY A 282 -29.60 4.43 -5.04
C GLY A 282 -28.63 5.61 -5.15
N GLU A 283 -27.59 5.69 -4.31
CA GLU A 283 -26.57 6.73 -4.44
C GLU A 283 -25.60 6.46 -5.59
N TYR A 284 -25.25 7.51 -6.31
CA TYR A 284 -24.33 7.45 -7.42
C TYR A 284 -22.88 7.62 -6.97
N VAL A 285 -21.96 6.84 -7.59
CA VAL A 285 -20.52 6.89 -7.35
C VAL A 285 -19.75 6.92 -8.67
N LEU A 286 -18.68 7.69 -8.75
CA LEU A 286 -17.72 7.58 -9.84
C LEU A 286 -16.79 6.40 -9.54
N LEU A 287 -16.63 5.49 -10.49
CA LEU A 287 -15.93 4.25 -10.30
C LEU A 287 -14.95 3.97 -11.44
N ASP A 288 -13.70 3.72 -11.10
CA ASP A 288 -12.74 3.16 -12.03
C ASP A 288 -13.23 1.78 -12.52
N ARG A 289 -13.42 1.66 -13.82
CA ARG A 289 -13.83 0.40 -14.45
C ARG A 289 -12.84 -0.73 -14.18
N ASN A 290 -11.57 -0.38 -14.05
CA ASN A 290 -10.46 -1.33 -13.82
C ASN A 290 -10.23 -1.65 -12.35
N CYS A 291 -11.10 -1.22 -11.44
CA CYS A 291 -10.97 -1.55 -10.04
C CYS A 291 -11.15 -3.06 -9.79
N HIS A 292 -10.61 -3.51 -8.67
CA HIS A 292 -10.72 -4.89 -8.25
C HIS A 292 -12.18 -5.33 -8.05
N LYS A 293 -12.49 -6.59 -8.37
CA LYS A 293 -13.85 -7.19 -8.23
C LYS A 293 -14.54 -6.92 -6.89
N SER A 294 -13.79 -6.74 -5.79
CA SER A 294 -14.39 -6.43 -4.47
C SER A 294 -15.14 -5.12 -4.42
N VAL A 295 -14.73 -4.13 -5.21
CA VAL A 295 -15.42 -2.84 -5.31
C VAL A 295 -16.75 -3.01 -6.07
N HIS A 296 -16.75 -3.80 -7.14
CA HIS A 296 -17.99 -4.13 -7.86
C HIS A 296 -18.95 -4.95 -6.98
N HIS A 297 -18.43 -5.91 -6.19
CA HIS A 297 -19.26 -6.61 -5.20
C HIS A 297 -19.86 -5.64 -4.18
N ALA A 298 -19.11 -4.60 -3.78
CA ALA A 298 -19.65 -3.58 -2.88
C ALA A 298 -20.82 -2.80 -3.50
N MET A 299 -20.83 -2.58 -4.82
CA MET A 299 -21.99 -1.95 -5.50
C MET A 299 -23.22 -2.84 -5.40
N VAL A 300 -23.09 -4.14 -5.58
CA VAL A 300 -24.18 -5.11 -5.36
C VAL A 300 -24.66 -5.05 -3.91
N MET A 301 -23.75 -5.09 -2.95
CA MET A 301 -24.09 -5.13 -1.52
C MET A 301 -24.72 -3.83 -1.02
N THR A 302 -24.20 -2.69 -1.44
CA THR A 302 -24.70 -1.37 -1.02
C THR A 302 -25.95 -0.93 -1.76
N GLY A 303 -26.15 -1.43 -2.99
CA GLY A 303 -27.17 -0.93 -3.91
C GLY A 303 -26.83 0.45 -4.49
N ALA A 304 -25.57 0.89 -4.36
CA ALA A 304 -25.08 2.09 -5.02
C ALA A 304 -24.96 1.89 -6.54
N ILE A 305 -25.13 2.97 -7.27
CA ILE A 305 -25.16 2.97 -8.74
C ILE A 305 -23.85 3.53 -9.26
N PRO A 306 -23.00 2.71 -9.91
CA PRO A 306 -21.74 3.18 -10.45
C PRO A 306 -21.95 3.98 -11.73
N ILE A 307 -21.20 5.07 -11.87
CA ILE A 307 -20.94 5.76 -13.12
C ILE A 307 -19.49 5.40 -13.45
N TYR A 308 -19.32 4.54 -14.45
CA TYR A 308 -18.00 4.04 -14.81
C TYR A 308 -17.19 5.09 -15.55
N LEU A 309 -15.95 5.29 -15.11
CA LEU A 309 -14.96 6.09 -15.81
C LEU A 309 -14.55 5.39 -17.11
N PRO A 310 -14.31 6.14 -18.19
CA PRO A 310 -13.84 5.56 -19.43
C PRO A 310 -12.41 5.00 -19.24
N THR A 311 -12.21 3.75 -19.65
CA THR A 311 -10.91 3.08 -19.64
C THR A 311 -10.59 2.55 -21.01
N ARG A 312 -9.32 2.63 -21.39
CA ARG A 312 -8.83 2.07 -22.66
C ARG A 312 -8.10 0.76 -22.36
N PHE A 313 -8.22 -0.16 -23.29
CA PHE A 313 -7.51 -1.43 -23.26
C PHE A 313 -6.45 -1.43 -24.36
N ASN A 314 -5.19 -1.57 -23.99
CA ASN A 314 -4.10 -1.72 -24.94
C ASN A 314 -4.15 -3.12 -25.54
N ALA A 315 -4.75 -3.24 -26.69
CA ALA A 315 -4.98 -4.52 -27.38
C ALA A 315 -3.69 -5.20 -27.83
N ARG A 316 -2.62 -4.46 -28.01
CA ARG A 316 -1.29 -4.98 -28.37
C ARG A 316 -0.62 -5.70 -27.21
N LEU A 317 -0.75 -5.17 -26.01
CA LEU A 317 -0.11 -5.70 -24.79
C LEU A 317 -1.05 -6.59 -23.98
N GLY A 318 -2.35 -6.48 -24.15
CA GLY A 318 -3.35 -7.12 -23.31
C GLY A 318 -3.42 -6.49 -21.93
N LEU A 319 -3.18 -5.18 -21.83
CA LEU A 319 -3.10 -4.42 -20.59
C LEU A 319 -4.13 -3.30 -20.57
N TRP A 320 -4.54 -2.90 -19.37
CA TRP A 320 -5.42 -1.74 -19.19
C TRP A 320 -4.58 -0.47 -19.02
N GLU A 321 -4.96 0.57 -19.75
CA GLU A 321 -4.38 1.89 -19.59
C GLU A 321 -4.93 2.58 -18.35
N PRO A 322 -4.15 3.48 -17.70
CA PRO A 322 -4.68 4.32 -16.64
C PRO A 322 -5.70 5.32 -17.20
N VAL A 323 -6.71 5.66 -16.38
CA VAL A 323 -7.65 6.74 -16.73
C VAL A 323 -6.87 8.06 -16.77
N SER A 324 -6.95 8.82 -17.87
CA SER A 324 -6.24 10.10 -17.98
C SER A 324 -6.80 11.14 -17.00
N LEU A 325 -5.94 12.07 -16.55
CA LEU A 325 -6.38 13.17 -15.67
C LEU A 325 -7.46 14.02 -16.31
N GLU A 326 -7.46 14.17 -17.64
CA GLU A 326 -8.50 14.90 -18.37
C GLU A 326 -9.86 14.19 -18.29
N ALA A 327 -9.89 12.88 -18.54
CA ALA A 327 -11.12 12.09 -18.40
C ALA A 327 -11.65 12.11 -16.95
N LEU A 328 -10.76 12.05 -15.95
CA LEU A 328 -11.13 12.23 -14.54
C LEU A 328 -11.70 13.63 -14.29
N ARG A 329 -11.07 14.68 -14.83
CA ARG A 329 -11.53 16.06 -14.71
C ARG A 329 -12.92 16.24 -15.31
N GLU A 330 -13.12 15.76 -16.52
CA GLU A 330 -14.43 15.80 -17.19
C GLU A 330 -15.50 15.09 -16.37
N ALA A 331 -15.24 13.86 -15.92
CA ALA A 331 -16.19 13.09 -15.14
C ALA A 331 -16.53 13.75 -13.79
N ILE A 332 -15.52 14.23 -13.04
CA ILE A 332 -15.72 14.85 -11.73
C ILE A 332 -16.43 16.20 -11.85
N LEU A 333 -16.08 17.02 -12.86
CA LEU A 333 -16.60 18.38 -13.01
C LEU A 333 -17.92 18.45 -13.78
N LYS A 334 -18.31 17.38 -14.47
CA LYS A 334 -19.57 17.30 -15.22
C LYS A 334 -20.75 17.72 -14.35
N PRO A 335 -21.71 18.49 -14.87
CA PRO A 335 -22.98 18.72 -14.22
C PRO A 335 -23.83 17.44 -14.25
N TYR A 336 -24.20 16.94 -13.09
CA TYR A 336 -25.10 15.81 -12.95
C TYR A 336 -26.51 16.28 -12.62
N PRO A 337 -27.57 15.62 -13.11
CA PRO A 337 -28.94 15.90 -12.71
C PRO A 337 -29.09 15.78 -11.18
N GLU A 338 -30.07 16.51 -10.63
CA GLU A 338 -30.42 16.37 -9.21
C GLU A 338 -30.74 14.90 -8.87
N GLY A 339 -30.27 14.45 -7.73
CA GLY A 339 -30.39 13.04 -7.30
C GLY A 339 -29.38 12.08 -7.94
N ARG A 340 -28.70 12.44 -9.03
CA ARG A 340 -27.67 11.59 -9.69
C ARG A 340 -26.23 12.05 -9.45
N ARG A 341 -26.01 13.04 -8.58
CA ARG A 341 -24.69 13.57 -8.27
C ARG A 341 -23.86 12.54 -7.53
N PRO A 342 -22.68 12.13 -8.05
CA PRO A 342 -21.79 11.21 -7.35
C PRO A 342 -21.28 11.81 -6.02
N ARG A 343 -21.26 10.99 -4.97
CA ARG A 343 -20.77 11.38 -3.63
C ARG A 343 -19.36 10.94 -3.36
N VAL A 344 -18.91 9.89 -4.05
CA VAL A 344 -17.60 9.27 -3.85
C VAL A 344 -16.99 8.98 -5.21
N LEU A 345 -15.70 9.29 -5.37
CA LEU A 345 -14.83 8.76 -6.41
C LEU A 345 -14.06 7.58 -5.84
N ILE A 346 -14.10 6.44 -6.50
CA ILE A 346 -13.35 5.23 -6.14
C ILE A 346 -12.35 4.96 -7.27
N LEU A 347 -11.07 4.95 -6.95
CA LEU A 347 -9.98 4.82 -7.93
C LEU A 347 -8.89 3.90 -7.40
N THR A 348 -8.39 3.00 -8.26
CA THR A 348 -7.18 2.22 -8.00
C THR A 348 -5.97 3.10 -8.30
N THR A 349 -5.37 3.70 -7.27
CA THR A 349 -4.33 4.74 -7.41
C THR A 349 -2.94 4.20 -7.72
N CYS A 350 -2.72 2.89 -7.54
CA CYS A 350 -1.62 2.14 -8.10
C CYS A 350 -2.20 0.96 -8.89
N THR A 351 -2.10 1.00 -10.21
CA THR A 351 -2.61 -0.10 -11.03
C THR A 351 -1.80 -1.38 -10.83
N TYR A 352 -2.37 -2.51 -11.23
CA TYR A 352 -1.68 -3.80 -11.21
C TYR A 352 -0.34 -3.76 -11.97
N ASP A 353 -0.29 -3.01 -13.06
CA ASP A 353 0.86 -2.89 -13.94
C ASP A 353 1.79 -1.72 -13.58
N GLY A 354 1.59 -1.12 -12.39
CA GLY A 354 2.53 -0.17 -11.78
C GLY A 354 2.28 1.30 -12.09
N MET A 355 1.14 1.67 -12.68
CA MET A 355 0.83 3.09 -12.90
C MET A 355 0.38 3.76 -11.62
N LEU A 356 1.09 4.79 -11.18
CA LEU A 356 0.77 5.66 -10.05
C LEU A 356 0.09 6.93 -10.57
N TYR A 357 -1.02 7.30 -9.92
CA TYR A 357 -1.81 8.47 -10.28
C TYR A 357 -1.36 9.74 -9.53
N PRO A 358 -1.51 10.94 -10.10
CA PRO A 358 -1.32 12.22 -9.41
C PRO A 358 -2.47 12.48 -8.42
N VAL A 359 -2.46 11.77 -7.30
CA VAL A 359 -3.56 11.75 -6.32
C VAL A 359 -3.93 13.13 -5.80
N TRP A 360 -2.96 14.04 -5.69
CA TRP A 360 -3.18 15.44 -5.25
C TRP A 360 -4.03 16.26 -6.23
N GLU A 361 -3.88 16.05 -7.53
CA GLU A 361 -4.72 16.75 -8.52
C GLU A 361 -6.15 16.22 -8.49
N ILE A 362 -6.29 14.91 -8.38
CA ILE A 362 -7.59 14.24 -8.25
C ILE A 362 -8.31 14.70 -6.99
N ALA A 363 -7.60 14.75 -5.86
CA ALA A 363 -8.14 15.23 -4.59
C ALA A 363 -8.66 16.67 -4.67
N LYS A 364 -7.91 17.57 -5.34
CA LYS A 364 -8.35 18.95 -5.60
C LYS A 364 -9.65 19.00 -6.40
N LEU A 365 -9.79 18.16 -7.43
CA LEU A 365 -11.01 18.09 -8.23
C LEU A 365 -12.20 17.59 -7.39
N CYS A 366 -12.01 16.54 -6.61
CA CYS A 366 -13.03 16.01 -5.70
C CYS A 366 -13.47 17.05 -4.66
N GLU A 367 -12.51 17.75 -4.06
CA GLU A 367 -12.75 18.81 -3.08
C GLU A 367 -13.64 19.93 -3.65
N ARG A 368 -13.39 20.38 -4.88
CA ARG A 368 -14.22 21.40 -5.54
C ARG A 368 -15.69 21.00 -5.63
N LYS A 369 -15.96 19.71 -5.77
CA LYS A 369 -17.33 19.18 -5.92
C LYS A 369 -17.94 18.65 -4.62
N GLY A 370 -17.24 18.68 -3.50
CA GLY A 370 -17.70 18.06 -2.25
C GLY A 370 -17.92 16.55 -2.41
N MET A 371 -17.01 15.89 -3.12
CA MET A 371 -16.96 14.47 -3.40
C MET A 371 -15.85 13.83 -2.57
N LEU A 372 -16.10 12.73 -1.91
CA LEU A 372 -15.07 11.98 -1.21
C LEU A 372 -14.17 11.26 -2.24
N PHE A 373 -12.89 11.22 -1.96
CA PHE A 373 -11.92 10.45 -2.74
C PHE A 373 -11.48 9.21 -1.94
N TYR A 374 -11.78 8.04 -2.49
CA TYR A 374 -11.43 6.74 -1.96
C TYR A 374 -10.38 6.08 -2.85
N ALA A 375 -9.20 5.81 -2.31
CA ALA A 375 -8.08 5.20 -3.00
C ALA A 375 -7.97 3.70 -2.67
N ASP A 376 -8.01 2.83 -3.67
CA ASP A 376 -7.57 1.45 -3.55
C ASP A 376 -6.07 1.40 -3.86
N GLU A 377 -5.25 1.31 -2.82
CA GLU A 377 -3.79 1.19 -2.88
C GLU A 377 -3.32 -0.23 -2.53
N ALA A 378 -4.13 -1.25 -2.84
CA ALA A 378 -3.81 -2.63 -2.47
C ALA A 378 -2.45 -3.11 -3.01
N TRP A 379 -1.90 -2.49 -4.04
CA TRP A 379 -0.63 -2.86 -4.68
C TRP A 379 0.57 -2.04 -4.24
N ALA A 380 0.39 -1.01 -3.43
CA ALA A 380 1.44 -0.04 -3.13
C ALA A 380 1.44 0.49 -1.68
N PRO A 381 1.42 -0.36 -0.65
CA PRO A 381 1.46 0.10 0.74
C PRO A 381 2.79 0.75 1.12
N TYR A 382 3.85 0.57 0.34
CA TYR A 382 5.21 1.06 0.60
C TYR A 382 5.48 2.49 0.11
N LEU A 383 4.56 3.14 -0.58
CA LEU A 383 4.78 4.47 -1.18
C LEU A 383 5.15 5.56 -0.17
N SER A 384 4.79 5.38 1.11
CA SER A 384 5.12 6.31 2.18
C SER A 384 6.60 6.31 2.58
N PHE A 385 7.35 5.26 2.23
CA PHE A 385 8.60 4.94 2.90
C PHE A 385 9.85 5.29 2.09
N HIS A 386 9.69 5.89 0.89
CA HIS A 386 10.83 6.27 0.06
C HIS A 386 10.56 7.55 -0.74
N PRO A 387 11.55 8.49 -0.82
CA PRO A 387 11.41 9.75 -1.56
C PRO A 387 11.24 9.58 -3.09
N TYR A 388 11.58 8.45 -3.67
CA TYR A 388 11.28 8.14 -5.08
C TYR A 388 9.78 8.34 -5.40
N TYR A 389 8.90 8.08 -4.43
CA TYR A 389 7.46 8.22 -4.56
C TYR A 389 6.95 9.61 -4.15
N THR A 390 7.77 10.63 -4.43
CA THR A 390 7.39 12.04 -4.34
C THR A 390 7.44 12.71 -5.70
N TRP A 391 6.68 13.77 -5.86
CA TRP A 391 6.66 14.58 -7.07
C TRP A 391 6.81 16.05 -6.68
N GLN A 392 7.75 16.75 -7.31
CA GLN A 392 7.96 18.17 -7.11
C GLN A 392 7.28 18.94 -8.22
N GLY A 393 6.29 19.77 -7.87
CA GLY A 393 5.58 20.62 -8.79
C GLY A 393 6.40 21.81 -9.24
N ALA A 394 5.97 22.46 -10.35
CA ALA A 394 6.54 23.72 -10.80
C ALA A 394 6.34 24.87 -9.77
N ASP A 395 5.42 24.70 -8.82
CA ASP A 395 5.17 25.57 -7.68
C ASP A 395 6.17 25.36 -6.52
N GLY A 396 7.11 24.41 -6.66
CA GLY A 396 8.08 24.05 -5.62
C GLY A 396 7.50 23.17 -4.51
N GLU A 397 6.19 22.89 -4.50
CA GLU A 397 5.60 22.00 -3.51
C GLU A 397 5.92 20.53 -3.81
N VAL A 398 6.28 19.79 -2.76
CA VAL A 398 6.50 18.34 -2.82
C VAL A 398 5.23 17.61 -2.45
N ARG A 399 4.78 16.73 -3.33
CA ARG A 399 3.58 15.92 -3.20
C ARG A 399 3.93 14.44 -3.22
N ARG A 400 3.09 13.61 -2.63
CA ARG A 400 3.35 12.17 -2.47
C ARG A 400 2.35 11.34 -3.25
N TYR A 401 2.83 10.22 -3.78
CA TYR A 401 1.95 9.24 -4.43
C TYR A 401 1.14 8.41 -3.41
N ASN A 402 1.61 8.30 -2.16
CA ASN A 402 0.78 7.72 -1.09
C ASN A 402 -0.48 8.54 -0.88
N ALA A 403 -1.65 7.99 -1.22
CA ALA A 403 -2.92 8.72 -1.27
C ALA A 403 -3.38 9.23 0.10
N ILE A 404 -3.04 8.52 1.20
CA ILE A 404 -3.51 8.87 2.55
C ILE A 404 -2.73 10.03 3.18
N HIS A 405 -1.54 10.34 2.68
CA HIS A 405 -0.73 11.43 3.21
C HIS A 405 -1.47 12.77 3.06
N GLU A 406 -1.28 13.69 4.00
CA GLU A 406 -1.98 14.97 4.01
C GLU A 406 -1.76 15.81 2.76
N SER A 407 -0.53 15.80 2.19
CA SER A 407 -0.21 16.50 0.94
C SER A 407 -0.88 15.88 -0.30
N SER A 408 -1.35 14.64 -0.23
CA SER A 408 -1.97 13.89 -1.33
C SER A 408 -3.48 14.06 -1.39
N GLY A 409 -4.13 14.11 -0.23
CA GLY A 409 -5.48 14.61 -0.07
C GLY A 409 -6.63 13.62 -0.32
N ALA A 410 -6.38 12.32 -0.47
CA ALA A 410 -7.45 11.34 -0.42
C ALA A 410 -8.08 11.29 0.98
N HIS A 411 -9.35 10.87 1.04
CA HIS A 411 -10.06 10.76 2.32
C HIS A 411 -9.85 9.38 2.95
N PHE A 412 -9.70 8.36 2.12
CA PHE A 412 -9.51 6.97 2.53
C PHE A 412 -8.50 6.28 1.63
N ALA A 413 -7.75 5.35 2.20
CA ALA A 413 -6.95 4.40 1.44
C ALA A 413 -7.11 2.98 2.01
N VAL A 414 -7.11 1.99 1.12
CA VAL A 414 -7.07 0.58 1.49
C VAL A 414 -5.81 -0.05 0.93
N GLN A 415 -5.05 -0.72 1.79
CA GLN A 415 -3.76 -1.29 1.45
C GLN A 415 -3.68 -2.76 1.83
N SER A 416 -3.20 -3.61 0.90
CA SER A 416 -2.86 -5.02 1.16
C SER A 416 -1.41 -5.12 1.61
N ILE A 417 -1.18 -5.11 2.89
CA ILE A 417 0.17 -5.13 3.47
C ILE A 417 0.93 -6.40 3.04
N HIS A 418 0.23 -7.54 3.01
CA HIS A 418 0.79 -8.84 2.68
C HIS A 418 1.33 -8.99 1.24
N LYS A 419 0.92 -8.12 0.30
CA LYS A 419 1.34 -8.26 -1.10
C LYS A 419 2.81 -7.91 -1.32
N THR A 420 3.33 -6.95 -0.57
CA THR A 420 4.67 -6.39 -0.81
C THR A 420 5.52 -6.22 0.45
N MET A 421 4.91 -6.22 1.64
CA MET A 421 5.57 -6.06 2.93
C MET A 421 5.52 -7.37 3.74
N ALA A 422 6.25 -7.42 4.86
CA ALA A 422 6.39 -8.62 5.70
C ALA A 422 5.15 -8.91 6.54
N SER A 423 4.11 -9.47 5.90
CA SER A 423 2.88 -9.85 6.60
C SER A 423 2.29 -11.14 6.03
N PHE A 424 1.50 -11.84 6.83
CA PHE A 424 0.77 -13.03 6.37
C PHE A 424 -0.28 -12.67 5.33
N SER A 425 -0.54 -13.60 4.40
CA SER A 425 -1.61 -13.46 3.40
C SER A 425 -2.92 -13.05 4.06
N GLN A 426 -3.72 -12.21 3.38
CA GLN A 426 -4.95 -11.56 3.83
C GLN A 426 -4.74 -10.34 4.75
N ALA A 427 -3.59 -10.14 5.36
CA ALA A 427 -3.34 -8.99 6.20
C ALA A 427 -3.42 -7.67 5.40
N SER A 428 -4.29 -6.77 5.80
CA SER A 428 -4.52 -5.49 5.13
C SER A 428 -4.93 -4.40 6.12
N MET A 429 -4.94 -3.15 5.67
CA MET A 429 -5.31 -2.00 6.49
C MET A 429 -6.30 -1.09 5.75
N ILE A 430 -7.20 -0.49 6.52
CA ILE A 430 -7.97 0.68 6.12
C ILE A 430 -7.34 1.89 6.78
N HIS A 431 -7.11 2.94 6.02
CA HIS A 431 -6.62 4.22 6.51
C HIS A 431 -7.65 5.32 6.28
N VAL A 432 -7.85 6.16 7.30
CA VAL A 432 -8.71 7.35 7.28
C VAL A 432 -7.82 8.57 7.45
N SER A 433 -7.91 9.56 6.55
CA SER A 433 -7.04 10.72 6.57
C SER A 433 -7.46 11.78 7.60
N TYR A 434 -6.51 12.62 8.02
CA TYR A 434 -6.79 13.84 8.79
C TYR A 434 -7.72 14.79 8.02
N ARG A 435 -7.60 14.84 6.69
CA ARG A 435 -8.48 15.65 5.83
C ARG A 435 -9.94 15.25 6.01
N PHE A 436 -10.25 13.94 5.96
CA PHE A 436 -11.61 13.46 6.18
C PHE A 436 -12.13 13.83 7.57
N LYS A 437 -11.30 13.67 8.62
CA LYS A 437 -11.68 14.04 9.99
C LYS A 437 -12.08 15.53 10.07
N ARG A 438 -11.31 16.43 9.44
CA ARG A 438 -11.61 17.88 9.41
C ARG A 438 -12.89 18.25 8.65
N LEU A 439 -13.46 17.39 7.78
CA LEU A 439 -14.72 17.66 7.09
C LEU A 439 -15.91 17.79 8.05
N PHE A 440 -15.82 17.26 9.24
CA PHE A 440 -16.86 17.39 10.27
C PHE A 440 -16.79 18.74 10.99
N GLU A 441 -15.69 19.45 10.90
CA GLU A 441 -15.48 20.77 11.50
C GLU A 441 -15.84 21.91 10.54
N THR A 442 -15.81 21.67 9.23
CA THR A 442 -16.13 22.68 8.21
C THR A 442 -17.63 22.96 8.13
N LYS A 443 -18.00 24.24 7.87
CA LYS A 443 -19.39 24.66 7.62
C LYS A 443 -19.74 24.71 6.14
N GLU A 444 -18.84 24.36 5.24
CA GLU A 444 -19.08 24.43 3.79
C GLU A 444 -20.29 23.59 3.36
N ALA A 445 -21.18 24.23 2.57
CA ALA A 445 -22.44 23.60 2.14
C ALA A 445 -22.25 22.35 1.30
N LYS A 446 -21.14 22.27 0.54
CA LYS A 446 -20.83 21.09 -0.30
C LYS A 446 -20.66 19.80 0.51
N TRP A 447 -20.33 19.91 1.82
CA TRP A 447 -20.16 18.79 2.75
C TRP A 447 -21.36 18.56 3.69
N ALA A 448 -22.48 19.30 3.51
CA ALA A 448 -23.66 19.15 4.35
C ALA A 448 -24.20 17.72 4.35
N TRP A 449 -24.21 17.07 3.19
CA TRP A 449 -24.66 15.69 3.05
C TRP A 449 -23.87 14.70 3.92
N LEU A 450 -22.56 14.90 4.06
CA LEU A 450 -21.68 14.08 4.89
C LEU A 450 -21.98 14.27 6.37
N ARG A 451 -22.10 15.51 6.80
CA ARG A 451 -22.45 15.83 8.20
C ARG A 451 -23.84 15.31 8.57
N GLN A 452 -24.79 15.37 7.64
CA GLN A 452 -26.13 14.80 7.85
C GLN A 452 -26.07 13.27 7.96
N ARG A 453 -25.25 12.60 7.14
CA ARG A 453 -25.09 11.15 7.16
C ARG A 453 -24.57 10.62 8.48
N PHE A 454 -23.58 11.27 9.04
CA PHE A 454 -22.95 10.90 10.30
C PHE A 454 -23.31 11.89 11.41
N ALA A 455 -24.59 12.25 11.50
CA ALA A 455 -25.07 13.13 12.55
C ALA A 455 -25.17 12.41 13.91
N LEU A 456 -24.68 13.09 14.94
CA LEU A 456 -24.85 12.75 16.35
C LEU A 456 -25.36 13.98 17.06
N ASP A 457 -26.49 13.87 17.77
CA ASP A 457 -27.14 15.00 18.46
C ASP A 457 -27.37 16.22 17.53
N GLY A 458 -27.75 15.95 16.28
CA GLY A 458 -28.04 16.98 15.27
C GLY A 458 -26.81 17.58 14.58
N HIS A 459 -25.60 17.18 14.97
CA HIS A 459 -24.35 17.67 14.39
C HIS A 459 -23.56 16.55 13.71
N GLY A 460 -22.83 16.89 12.64
CA GLY A 460 -21.94 15.94 11.97
C GLY A 460 -20.79 15.51 12.91
N SER A 461 -20.54 14.21 13.02
CA SER A 461 -19.60 13.67 13.99
C SER A 461 -18.67 12.63 13.41
N TYR A 462 -17.36 12.84 13.56
CA TYR A 462 -16.35 11.83 13.26
C TYR A 462 -16.50 10.58 14.17
N ILE A 463 -16.96 10.77 15.40
CA ILE A 463 -17.22 9.66 16.33
C ILE A 463 -18.32 8.76 15.77
N LYS A 464 -19.39 9.34 15.22
CA LYS A 464 -20.48 8.57 14.60
C LYS A 464 -20.00 7.79 13.38
N PHE A 465 -19.17 8.42 12.53
CA PHE A 465 -18.54 7.70 11.40
C PHE A 465 -17.70 6.51 11.90
N ARG A 466 -16.85 6.71 12.91
CA ARG A 466 -16.06 5.62 13.49
C ARG A 466 -16.93 4.49 14.01
N HIS A 467 -17.95 4.83 14.79
CA HIS A 467 -18.90 3.84 15.28
C HIS A 467 -19.50 3.02 14.13
N ASP A 468 -20.00 3.67 13.09
CA ASP A 468 -20.63 3.00 11.95
C ASP A 468 -19.64 2.12 11.17
N LEU A 469 -18.38 2.57 11.01
CA LEU A 469 -17.33 1.76 10.40
C LEU A 469 -17.09 0.47 11.20
N TYR A 470 -16.98 0.56 12.51
CA TYR A 470 -16.75 -0.63 13.35
C TYR A 470 -17.98 -1.55 13.39
N GLU A 471 -19.21 -1.01 13.38
CA GLU A 471 -20.42 -1.83 13.23
C GLU A 471 -20.39 -2.62 11.92
N VAL A 472 -20.02 -1.98 10.79
CA VAL A 472 -19.93 -2.68 9.51
C VAL A 472 -18.75 -3.69 9.53
N LEU A 473 -17.62 -3.37 10.16
CA LEU A 473 -16.51 -4.31 10.29
C LEU A 473 -16.90 -5.57 11.06
N ARG A 474 -17.81 -5.47 12.07
CA ARG A 474 -18.35 -6.65 12.79
C ARG A 474 -19.15 -7.60 11.90
N TYR A 475 -19.74 -7.12 10.80
CA TYR A 475 -20.42 -8.01 9.84
C TYR A 475 -19.43 -8.88 9.05
N TRP A 476 -18.17 -8.44 8.94
CA TRP A 476 -17.18 -9.06 8.08
C TRP A 476 -16.08 -9.79 8.84
N HIS A 477 -15.71 -9.31 10.03
CA HIS A 477 -14.70 -9.94 10.86
C HIS A 477 -15.26 -11.16 11.58
N SER A 478 -14.41 -12.20 11.67
CA SER A 478 -14.67 -13.28 12.62
C SER A 478 -14.61 -12.72 14.05
N THR A 479 -15.41 -13.29 14.94
CA THR A 479 -15.30 -13.04 16.38
C THR A 479 -14.03 -13.64 17.00
N SER A 480 -13.26 -14.40 16.20
CA SER A 480 -11.99 -15.03 16.58
C SER A 480 -10.91 -14.60 15.59
N PRO A 481 -10.42 -13.35 15.65
CA PRO A 481 -9.39 -12.87 14.73
C PRO A 481 -8.07 -13.61 14.96
N HIS A 482 -7.36 -13.89 13.87
CA HIS A 482 -6.08 -14.60 13.91
C HIS A 482 -4.97 -13.69 14.45
N TYR A 483 -4.62 -13.81 15.72
CA TYR A 483 -3.62 -12.96 16.39
C TYR A 483 -2.23 -12.99 15.76
N PRO A 484 -1.69 -14.12 15.28
CA PRO A 484 -0.43 -14.11 14.55
C PRO A 484 -0.45 -13.19 13.33
N MET A 485 -1.57 -13.10 12.60
CA MET A 485 -1.72 -12.18 11.47
C MET A 485 -1.73 -10.72 11.92
N LEU A 486 -2.42 -10.39 13.02
CA LEU A 486 -2.43 -9.05 13.60
C LEU A 486 -1.02 -8.62 14.03
N ALA A 487 -0.25 -9.55 14.61
CA ALA A 487 1.14 -9.31 14.97
C ALA A 487 2.01 -9.01 13.73
N THR A 488 1.77 -9.69 12.59
CA THR A 488 2.52 -9.39 11.36
C THR A 488 2.18 -8.02 10.77
N LEU A 489 0.95 -7.51 10.95
CA LEU A 489 0.59 -6.14 10.55
C LEU A 489 1.36 -5.10 11.35
N ASP A 490 1.45 -5.31 12.66
CA ASP A 490 2.22 -4.47 13.57
C ASP A 490 3.72 -4.48 13.21
N CYS A 491 4.31 -5.67 13.09
CA CYS A 491 5.71 -5.86 12.70
C CYS A 491 6.02 -5.21 11.34
N ALA A 492 5.15 -5.39 10.34
CA ALA A 492 5.37 -4.85 9.01
C ALA A 492 5.39 -3.32 9.00
N GLY A 493 4.51 -2.67 9.76
CA GLY A 493 4.51 -1.22 9.90
C GLY A 493 5.81 -0.71 10.53
N VAL A 494 6.21 -1.30 11.65
CA VAL A 494 7.45 -0.91 12.34
C VAL A 494 8.68 -1.21 11.50
N GLN A 495 8.75 -2.37 10.83
CA GLN A 495 9.85 -2.68 9.91
C GLN A 495 9.99 -1.60 8.83
N MET A 496 8.91 -1.24 8.16
CA MET A 496 8.97 -0.24 7.10
C MET A 496 9.34 1.14 7.61
N ARG A 497 8.94 1.51 8.83
CA ARG A 497 9.39 2.74 9.48
C ARG A 497 10.90 2.76 9.67
N LEU A 498 11.50 1.63 10.04
CA LEU A 498 12.93 1.51 10.36
C LEU A 498 13.80 1.22 9.15
N GLU A 499 13.36 0.34 8.27
CA GLU A 499 14.14 -0.24 7.18
C GLU A 499 13.60 0.12 5.80
N GLY A 500 12.38 0.63 5.71
CA GLY A 500 11.65 0.80 4.44
C GLY A 500 12.41 1.58 3.38
N MET A 501 13.10 2.65 3.78
CA MET A 501 13.90 3.45 2.85
C MET A 501 15.01 2.61 2.22
N SER A 502 15.82 1.91 3.01
CA SER A 502 16.92 1.08 2.50
C SER A 502 16.41 -0.12 1.70
N LEU A 503 15.34 -0.75 2.19
CA LEU A 503 14.72 -1.89 1.50
C LEU A 503 14.25 -1.50 0.10
N ILE A 504 13.53 -0.39 -0.04
CA ILE A 504 13.00 0.07 -1.33
C ILE A 504 14.13 0.50 -2.26
N GLU A 505 15.10 1.26 -1.75
CA GLU A 505 16.24 1.72 -2.51
C GLU A 505 17.05 0.57 -3.12
N GLU A 506 17.34 -0.46 -2.34
CA GLU A 506 18.04 -1.65 -2.83
C GLU A 506 17.26 -2.34 -3.97
N ARG A 507 15.92 -2.47 -3.82
CA ARG A 507 15.08 -3.13 -4.83
C ARG A 507 15.00 -2.31 -6.11
N ILE A 508 14.86 -0.99 -6.03
CA ILE A 508 14.90 -0.11 -7.19
C ILE A 508 16.24 -0.25 -7.92
N ARG A 509 17.35 -0.18 -7.19
CA ARG A 509 18.69 -0.36 -7.75
C ARG A 509 18.86 -1.71 -8.45
N TRP A 510 18.43 -2.81 -7.82
CA TRP A 510 18.51 -4.15 -8.42
C TRP A 510 17.67 -4.27 -9.68
N VAL A 511 16.48 -3.69 -9.70
CA VAL A 511 15.61 -3.65 -10.89
C VAL A 511 16.30 -2.89 -12.03
N GLU A 512 16.85 -1.70 -11.76
CA GLU A 512 17.53 -0.89 -12.77
C GLU A 512 18.75 -1.62 -13.35
N GLN A 513 19.59 -2.17 -12.48
CA GLN A 513 20.74 -2.97 -12.90
C GLN A 513 20.33 -4.21 -13.70
N PHE A 514 19.26 -4.86 -13.29
CA PHE A 514 18.72 -6.03 -13.98
C PHE A 514 18.19 -5.68 -15.37
N LYS A 515 17.45 -4.59 -15.52
CA LYS A 515 16.98 -4.10 -16.82
C LYS A 515 18.14 -3.82 -17.79
N ILE A 516 19.23 -3.22 -17.31
CA ILE A 516 20.45 -2.98 -18.10
C ILE A 516 21.07 -4.33 -18.52
N ARG A 517 21.21 -5.28 -17.61
CA ARG A 517 21.78 -6.61 -17.94
C ARG A 517 20.92 -7.37 -18.97
N VAL A 518 19.61 -7.34 -18.83
CA VAL A 518 18.68 -7.98 -19.80
C VAL A 518 18.76 -7.30 -21.17
N SER A 519 18.83 -5.97 -21.19
CA SER A 519 19.05 -5.19 -22.42
C SER A 519 20.30 -5.64 -23.16
N GLN A 520 21.44 -5.77 -22.47
CA GLN A 520 22.69 -6.26 -23.03
C GLN A 520 22.59 -7.69 -23.56
N ILE A 521 21.91 -8.59 -22.81
CA ILE A 521 21.71 -9.99 -23.21
C ILE A 521 20.87 -10.10 -24.48
N CYS A 522 19.82 -9.30 -24.58
CA CYS A 522 18.90 -9.33 -25.72
C CYS A 522 19.39 -8.48 -26.91
N GLY A 523 20.37 -7.60 -26.72
CA GLY A 523 20.82 -6.65 -27.75
C GLY A 523 19.75 -5.62 -28.11
N LEU A 524 18.86 -5.28 -27.17
CA LEU A 524 17.74 -4.36 -27.33
C LEU A 524 17.78 -3.30 -26.20
N PRO A 525 17.27 -2.08 -26.41
CA PRO A 525 17.19 -1.11 -25.33
C PRO A 525 16.20 -1.57 -24.23
N PRO A 526 16.35 -1.10 -22.96
CA PRO A 526 15.53 -1.56 -21.84
C PRO A 526 14.01 -1.43 -22.08
N GLU A 527 13.56 -0.33 -22.66
CA GLU A 527 12.16 -0.03 -23.01
C GLU A 527 11.57 -0.95 -24.10
N ALA A 528 12.41 -1.68 -24.81
CA ALA A 528 11.99 -2.73 -25.74
C ALA A 528 11.85 -4.09 -25.05
N CYS A 529 12.59 -4.31 -23.96
CA CYS A 529 12.53 -5.54 -23.18
C CYS A 529 11.43 -5.49 -22.09
N PHE A 530 11.19 -4.32 -21.54
CA PHE A 530 10.27 -4.12 -20.41
C PHE A 530 9.16 -3.13 -20.77
N ILE A 531 8.00 -3.33 -20.17
CA ILE A 531 6.87 -2.41 -20.31
C ILE A 531 7.06 -1.26 -19.33
N GLU A 532 7.09 -0.06 -19.87
CA GLU A 532 7.18 1.21 -19.15
C GLU A 532 5.96 2.09 -19.50
N LEU A 533 5.93 3.32 -18.96
CA LEU A 533 4.82 4.25 -19.21
C LEU A 533 4.56 4.47 -20.72
N GLU A 534 5.61 4.64 -21.51
CA GLU A 534 5.48 4.86 -22.97
C GLU A 534 4.81 3.73 -23.73
N ASN A 535 5.01 2.48 -23.27
CA ASN A 535 4.39 1.32 -23.89
C ASN A 535 2.91 1.20 -23.53
N LEU A 536 2.54 1.66 -22.31
CA LEU A 536 1.16 1.59 -21.80
C LEU A 536 0.27 2.68 -22.43
N VAL A 537 0.82 3.88 -22.65
CA VAL A 537 0.07 5.06 -23.13
C VAL A 537 0.64 5.54 -24.46
N GLU A 538 0.51 4.74 -25.50
CA GLU A 538 1.11 4.96 -26.82
C GLU A 538 0.95 6.42 -27.32
N GLY A 539 2.09 7.10 -27.54
CA GLY A 539 2.13 8.48 -28.04
C GLY A 539 1.75 9.59 -27.04
N GLU A 540 1.29 9.26 -25.83
CA GLU A 540 0.83 10.22 -24.81
C GLU A 540 1.77 10.35 -23.61
N ARG A 541 2.93 9.69 -23.60
CA ARG A 541 3.89 9.64 -22.48
C ARG A 541 4.12 11.00 -21.84
N ASP A 542 4.46 12.01 -22.64
CA ASP A 542 4.81 13.33 -22.09
C ASP A 542 3.61 14.05 -21.47
N ALA A 543 2.39 13.77 -21.94
CA ALA A 543 1.18 14.31 -21.33
C ALA A 543 0.93 13.68 -19.95
N TYR A 544 1.11 12.37 -19.83
CA TYR A 544 0.99 11.65 -18.55
C TYR A 544 2.08 12.07 -17.56
N LEU A 545 3.34 12.19 -17.97
CA LEU A 545 4.44 12.66 -17.11
C LEU A 545 4.19 14.10 -16.61
N ARG A 546 3.81 15.02 -17.52
CA ARG A 546 3.46 16.40 -17.12
C ARG A 546 2.26 16.46 -16.17
N ALA A 547 1.33 15.54 -16.31
CA ALA A 547 0.19 15.41 -15.40
C ALA A 547 0.57 14.81 -14.03
N GLY A 548 1.79 14.31 -13.89
CA GLY A 548 2.32 13.76 -12.65
C GLY A 548 2.09 12.24 -12.48
N TYR A 549 1.82 11.50 -13.56
CA TYR A 549 1.83 10.02 -13.50
C TYR A 549 3.26 9.51 -13.38
N LEU A 550 3.43 8.38 -12.69
CA LEU A 550 4.71 7.70 -12.51
C LEU A 550 4.52 6.20 -12.74
N HIS A 551 5.52 5.54 -13.31
CA HIS A 551 5.57 4.08 -13.35
C HIS A 551 6.41 3.56 -12.19
N ASP A 552 5.86 2.62 -11.42
CA ASP A 552 6.49 2.01 -10.27
C ASP A 552 7.52 0.95 -10.74
N PRO A 553 8.82 1.14 -10.52
CA PRO A 553 9.86 0.22 -10.97
C PRO A 553 9.73 -1.18 -10.35
N LEU A 554 9.07 -1.31 -9.18
CA LEU A 554 8.88 -2.60 -8.51
C LEU A 554 7.83 -3.49 -9.19
N LYS A 555 7.15 -2.99 -10.22
CA LYS A 555 6.25 -3.75 -11.11
C LYS A 555 6.98 -4.05 -12.42
N MET A 556 7.89 -5.01 -12.40
CA MET A 556 8.77 -5.33 -13.51
C MET A 556 8.06 -6.23 -14.53
N THR A 557 7.64 -5.67 -15.67
CA THR A 557 6.93 -6.40 -16.72
C THR A 557 7.81 -6.63 -17.94
N LEU A 558 8.14 -7.89 -18.20
CA LEU A 558 8.94 -8.32 -19.35
C LEU A 558 8.04 -8.47 -20.58
N SER A 559 8.51 -8.02 -21.76
CA SER A 559 7.81 -8.05 -23.05
C SER A 559 8.31 -9.15 -23.96
N PHE A 560 7.43 -9.76 -24.75
CA PHE A 560 7.70 -10.86 -25.67
C PHE A 560 7.24 -10.53 -27.08
N LYS A 561 8.04 -10.95 -28.08
CA LYS A 561 7.76 -10.72 -29.48
C LYS A 561 6.49 -11.42 -29.97
N THR A 562 6.24 -12.66 -29.47
CA THR A 562 5.09 -13.47 -29.88
C THR A 562 4.45 -14.19 -28.68
N PRO A 563 3.15 -14.53 -28.78
CA PRO A 563 2.46 -15.32 -27.75
C PRO A 563 3.10 -16.71 -27.52
N GLU A 564 3.57 -17.35 -28.60
CA GLU A 564 4.23 -18.66 -28.53
C GLU A 564 5.54 -18.56 -27.75
N GLY A 565 6.32 -17.51 -27.99
CA GLY A 565 7.55 -17.19 -27.27
C GLY A 565 7.28 -16.97 -25.78
N CYS A 566 6.27 -16.17 -25.45
CA CYS A 566 5.83 -15.93 -24.06
C CYS A 566 5.41 -17.24 -23.38
N LYS A 567 4.59 -18.08 -24.04
CA LYS A 567 4.15 -19.37 -23.51
C LYS A 567 5.30 -20.37 -23.33
N ALA A 568 6.26 -20.37 -24.25
CA ALA A 568 7.48 -21.18 -24.13
C ALA A 568 8.33 -20.73 -22.94
N PHE A 569 8.46 -19.41 -22.73
CA PHE A 569 9.17 -18.86 -21.60
C PHE A 569 8.49 -19.18 -20.26
N GLN A 570 7.15 -19.10 -20.17
CA GLN A 570 6.39 -19.55 -19.00
C GLN A 570 6.66 -21.02 -18.65
N LYS A 571 6.74 -21.91 -19.65
CA LYS A 571 7.10 -23.32 -19.43
C LYS A 571 8.52 -23.45 -18.87
N LEU A 572 9.46 -22.63 -19.36
CA LEU A 572 10.83 -22.61 -18.86
C LEU A 572 10.89 -22.09 -17.42
N LEU A 573 10.13 -21.03 -17.07
CA LEU A 573 10.00 -20.55 -15.70
C LEU A 573 9.50 -21.63 -14.74
N ARG A 574 8.41 -22.34 -15.10
CA ARG A 574 7.88 -23.47 -14.30
C ARG A 574 8.90 -24.59 -14.12
N LYS A 575 9.65 -24.95 -15.19
CA LYS A 575 10.72 -25.96 -15.12
C LYS A 575 11.83 -25.54 -14.14
N ASN A 576 12.11 -24.24 -14.04
CA ASN A 576 13.09 -23.68 -13.12
C ASN A 576 12.45 -23.23 -11.77
N LYS A 577 11.21 -23.64 -11.46
CA LYS A 577 10.49 -23.34 -10.21
C LYS A 577 10.37 -21.83 -9.91
N ILE A 578 10.32 -21.00 -10.96
CA ILE A 578 10.06 -19.56 -10.85
C ILE A 578 8.57 -19.33 -11.02
N GLN A 579 7.97 -18.63 -10.06
CA GLN A 579 6.60 -18.15 -10.10
C GLN A 579 6.60 -16.68 -10.53
N TRP A 580 5.63 -16.29 -11.34
CA TRP A 580 5.39 -14.92 -11.75
C TRP A 580 4.01 -14.47 -11.28
N GLU A 581 3.79 -13.15 -11.24
CA GLU A 581 2.55 -12.61 -10.70
C GLU A 581 1.40 -12.65 -11.71
N LYS A 582 1.66 -12.22 -12.95
CA LYS A 582 0.64 -12.10 -14.00
C LYS A 582 1.27 -12.33 -15.37
N SER A 583 0.49 -12.84 -16.31
CA SER A 583 0.87 -12.87 -17.73
C SER A 583 -0.29 -12.42 -18.62
N THR A 584 0.08 -11.88 -19.79
CA THR A 584 -0.76 -11.70 -20.97
C THR A 584 -0.18 -12.57 -22.10
N PRO A 585 -0.77 -12.61 -23.28
CA PRO A 585 -0.15 -13.31 -24.39
C PRO A 585 1.30 -12.91 -24.69
N VAL A 586 1.68 -11.66 -24.41
CA VAL A 586 2.99 -11.09 -24.76
C VAL A 586 3.71 -10.38 -23.61
N THR A 587 3.23 -10.53 -22.38
CA THR A 587 3.90 -9.91 -21.21
C THR A 587 3.91 -10.87 -20.02
N ILE A 588 4.93 -10.72 -19.15
CA ILE A 588 5.00 -11.39 -17.85
C ILE A 588 5.43 -10.37 -16.79
N LEU A 589 4.59 -10.18 -15.78
CA LEU A 589 4.86 -9.32 -14.63
C LEU A 589 5.54 -10.10 -13.52
N PHE A 590 6.68 -9.60 -13.07
CA PHE A 590 7.37 -10.01 -11.86
C PHE A 590 7.19 -8.93 -10.80
N LEU A 591 6.59 -9.30 -9.68
CA LEU A 591 6.39 -8.40 -8.55
C LEU A 591 7.64 -8.40 -7.67
N VAL A 592 8.31 -7.25 -7.59
CA VAL A 592 9.43 -7.05 -6.68
C VAL A 592 8.90 -6.58 -5.33
N THR A 593 9.04 -7.42 -4.31
CA THR A 593 8.55 -7.16 -2.95
C THR A 593 9.70 -6.82 -2.01
N MET A 594 9.40 -6.41 -0.78
CA MET A 594 10.42 -6.19 0.24
C MET A 594 11.19 -7.48 0.61
N GLY A 595 10.64 -8.65 0.30
CA GLY A 595 11.29 -9.95 0.46
C GLY A 595 12.13 -10.41 -0.73
N THR A 596 12.14 -9.67 -1.84
CA THR A 596 12.95 -10.03 -3.02
C THR A 596 14.44 -9.78 -2.74
N CYS A 597 15.29 -10.76 -3.06
CA CYS A 597 16.74 -10.69 -2.90
C CYS A 597 17.45 -10.54 -4.24
N GLU A 598 18.68 -10.03 -4.24
CA GLU A 598 19.52 -9.88 -5.44
C GLU A 598 19.69 -11.21 -6.19
N SER A 599 19.89 -12.32 -5.47
CA SER A 599 20.01 -13.65 -6.04
C SER A 599 18.78 -14.11 -6.88
N HIS A 600 17.60 -13.55 -6.62
CA HIS A 600 16.41 -13.83 -7.45
C HIS A 600 16.57 -13.24 -8.85
N PHE A 601 17.16 -12.06 -8.98
CA PHE A 601 17.46 -11.43 -10.26
C PHE A 601 18.54 -12.21 -11.03
N ASP A 602 19.59 -12.64 -10.35
CA ASP A 602 20.66 -13.44 -10.97
C ASP A 602 20.12 -14.76 -11.48
N TYR A 603 19.24 -15.40 -10.70
CA TYR A 603 18.61 -16.64 -11.11
C TYR A 603 17.65 -16.45 -12.30
N LEU A 604 16.85 -15.41 -12.31
CA LEU A 604 15.98 -15.06 -13.43
C LEU A 604 16.78 -14.72 -14.69
N GLN A 605 17.88 -13.96 -14.55
CA GLN A 605 18.80 -13.67 -15.65
C GLN A 605 19.35 -14.93 -16.31
N HIS A 606 19.73 -15.93 -15.51
CA HIS A 606 20.21 -17.23 -16.03
C HIS A 606 19.16 -17.94 -16.87
N VAL A 607 17.87 -17.78 -16.55
CA VAL A 607 16.77 -18.33 -17.33
C VAL A 607 16.55 -17.52 -18.62
N ILE A 608 16.64 -16.18 -18.53
CA ILE A 608 16.48 -15.26 -19.67
C ILE A 608 17.50 -15.54 -20.77
N VAL A 609 18.77 -15.76 -20.42
CA VAL A 609 19.85 -16.08 -21.39
C VAL A 609 19.46 -17.24 -22.31
N LYS A 610 18.73 -18.24 -21.81
CA LYS A 610 18.32 -19.43 -22.59
C LYS A 610 17.24 -19.15 -23.65
N MET A 611 16.54 -18.03 -23.54
CA MET A 611 15.45 -17.68 -24.45
C MET A 611 15.42 -16.18 -24.80
N ARG A 612 16.59 -15.53 -24.83
CA ARG A 612 16.73 -14.10 -25.12
C ARG A 612 16.06 -13.67 -26.42
N ASP A 613 16.07 -14.54 -27.42
CA ASP A 613 15.60 -14.23 -28.78
C ASP A 613 14.07 -14.02 -28.86
N VAL A 614 13.29 -14.51 -27.86
CA VAL A 614 11.84 -14.33 -27.81
C VAL A 614 11.42 -13.03 -27.07
N ILE A 615 12.38 -12.38 -26.36
CA ILE A 615 12.14 -11.15 -25.62
C ILE A 615 12.25 -9.95 -26.55
N GLY A 616 11.35 -9.01 -26.42
CA GLY A 616 11.31 -7.81 -27.23
C GLY A 616 9.89 -7.27 -27.44
N PRO A 617 9.76 -6.15 -28.14
CA PRO A 617 8.45 -5.58 -28.41
C PRO A 617 7.61 -6.55 -29.27
N PRO A 618 6.28 -6.64 -29.02
CA PRO A 618 5.40 -7.53 -29.77
C PRO A 618 5.47 -7.24 -31.27
N GLU A 619 5.64 -8.30 -32.06
CA GLU A 619 5.56 -8.22 -33.53
C GLU A 619 4.16 -7.80 -33.96
N SER A 620 4.04 -7.21 -35.16
CA SER A 620 2.80 -6.60 -35.65
C SER A 620 1.61 -7.58 -35.67
N GLY A 621 0.54 -7.21 -35.00
CA GLY A 621 -0.74 -7.91 -34.91
C GLY A 621 -1.47 -7.55 -33.64
N LEU A 622 -2.70 -7.08 -33.74
CA LEU A 622 -3.54 -6.88 -32.57
C LEU A 622 -4.02 -8.24 -32.10
N PHE A 623 -3.53 -8.70 -30.94
CA PHE A 623 -3.98 -9.98 -30.34
C PHE A 623 -5.44 -9.92 -29.91
N PHE A 624 -5.95 -8.69 -29.67
CA PHE A 624 -7.32 -8.40 -29.28
C PHE A 624 -7.91 -7.38 -30.29
N ALA A 625 -7.98 -7.76 -31.56
CA ALA A 625 -8.25 -6.86 -32.69
C ALA A 625 -9.50 -5.96 -32.58
N GLU A 626 -10.44 -6.30 -31.71
CA GLU A 626 -11.70 -5.59 -31.55
C GLU A 626 -11.77 -4.75 -30.25
N ALA A 627 -10.73 -4.76 -29.40
CA ALA A 627 -10.76 -4.15 -28.07
C ALA A 627 -10.22 -2.71 -27.97
N THR A 628 -9.93 -2.07 -29.10
CA THR A 628 -9.32 -0.73 -29.14
C THR A 628 -10.28 0.43 -28.79
N GLN A 629 -11.57 0.16 -28.64
CA GLN A 629 -12.53 1.17 -28.19
C GLN A 629 -12.69 1.13 -26.66
N ALA A 630 -12.86 2.28 -26.04
CA ALA A 630 -13.11 2.40 -24.61
C ALA A 630 -14.32 1.54 -24.20
N ILE A 631 -14.12 0.59 -23.30
CA ILE A 631 -15.21 -0.21 -22.73
C ILE A 631 -15.94 0.68 -21.72
N THR A 632 -16.97 1.41 -22.18
CA THR A 632 -17.67 2.44 -21.39
C THR A 632 -19.08 2.02 -20.96
N GLY A 633 -19.39 0.74 -20.96
CA GLY A 633 -20.72 0.25 -20.61
C GLY A 633 -21.19 0.76 -19.26
N GLN A 634 -22.21 1.64 -19.27
CA GLN A 634 -22.92 2.06 -18.04
C GLN A 634 -23.98 1.03 -17.69
N PRO A 635 -24.33 0.84 -16.40
CA PRO A 635 -25.40 -0.07 -16.03
C PRO A 635 -26.76 0.49 -16.51
N VAL A 636 -27.60 -0.37 -17.05
CA VAL A 636 -28.98 -0.08 -17.45
C VAL A 636 -29.99 -0.56 -16.39
N VAL A 637 -29.52 -1.41 -15.48
CA VAL A 637 -30.22 -1.88 -14.28
C VAL A 637 -29.23 -1.78 -13.13
N SER A 638 -29.69 -1.55 -11.90
CA SER A 638 -28.76 -1.48 -10.76
C SER A 638 -27.97 -2.77 -10.63
N PRO A 639 -26.68 -2.71 -10.23
CA PRO A 639 -25.88 -3.91 -10.02
C PRO A 639 -26.52 -4.89 -9.02
N ARG A 640 -27.19 -4.38 -7.98
CA ARG A 640 -27.90 -5.19 -6.99
C ARG A 640 -29.09 -5.94 -7.60
N ASP A 641 -29.98 -5.22 -8.28
CA ASP A 641 -31.17 -5.83 -8.86
C ASP A 641 -30.78 -6.86 -9.92
N SER A 642 -29.77 -6.54 -10.72
CA SER A 642 -29.23 -7.45 -11.73
C SER A 642 -28.60 -8.72 -11.14
N ALA A 643 -27.90 -8.61 -10.03
CA ALA A 643 -27.23 -9.77 -9.40
C ALA A 643 -28.17 -10.64 -8.56
N LEU A 644 -29.33 -10.12 -8.16
CA LEU A 644 -30.31 -10.81 -7.29
C LEU A 644 -31.55 -11.29 -8.04
N CYS A 645 -31.74 -10.93 -9.32
CA CYS A 645 -32.84 -11.46 -10.13
C CYS A 645 -32.51 -12.86 -10.68
N ASP A 646 -33.52 -13.55 -11.17
CA ASP A 646 -33.31 -14.84 -11.82
C ASP A 646 -32.60 -14.67 -13.18
N GLY A 647 -31.46 -15.35 -13.31
CA GLY A 647 -30.66 -15.39 -14.53
C GLY A 647 -30.89 -16.64 -15.37
N GLU A 648 -30.35 -16.62 -16.58
CA GLU A 648 -30.26 -17.79 -17.45
C GLU A 648 -28.85 -17.94 -18.03
N LEU A 649 -28.40 -19.19 -18.16
CA LEU A 649 -27.13 -19.53 -18.80
C LEU A 649 -27.30 -19.61 -20.31
N ILE A 650 -26.61 -18.76 -21.06
CA ILE A 650 -26.60 -18.79 -22.51
C ILE A 650 -25.18 -18.98 -23.07
N PRO A 651 -25.04 -19.54 -24.29
CA PRO A 651 -23.72 -19.59 -24.94
C PRO A 651 -23.09 -18.20 -25.03
N LEU A 652 -21.79 -18.10 -24.77
CA LEU A 652 -21.05 -16.84 -24.79
C LEU A 652 -21.23 -16.08 -26.11
N GLU A 653 -21.25 -16.81 -27.24
CA GLU A 653 -21.40 -16.22 -28.56
C GLU A 653 -22.79 -15.60 -28.80
N LYS A 654 -23.78 -15.96 -27.99
CA LYS A 654 -25.15 -15.43 -28.04
C LYS A 654 -25.42 -14.33 -27.02
N ALA A 655 -24.38 -13.92 -26.27
CA ALA A 655 -24.54 -12.97 -25.17
C ALA A 655 -24.55 -11.50 -25.62
N GLU A 656 -24.19 -11.20 -26.87
CA GLU A 656 -24.18 -9.83 -27.40
C GLU A 656 -25.57 -9.15 -27.22
N GLY A 657 -25.57 -7.94 -26.68
CA GLY A 657 -26.78 -7.16 -26.44
C GLY A 657 -27.56 -7.54 -25.18
N ARG A 658 -27.31 -8.71 -24.59
CA ARG A 658 -27.93 -9.15 -23.31
C ARG A 658 -27.32 -8.37 -22.13
N ILE A 659 -28.01 -8.38 -20.99
CA ILE A 659 -27.55 -7.72 -19.75
C ILE A 659 -26.96 -8.77 -18.82
N ALA A 660 -25.71 -8.56 -18.40
CA ALA A 660 -25.06 -9.47 -17.48
C ALA A 660 -25.75 -9.49 -16.09
N SER A 661 -26.00 -10.67 -15.55
CA SER A 661 -26.49 -10.84 -14.18
C SER A 661 -25.33 -11.01 -13.19
N GLN A 662 -24.21 -11.57 -13.65
CA GLN A 662 -23.05 -11.87 -12.80
C GLN A 662 -21.76 -11.22 -13.33
N LEU A 663 -20.76 -11.18 -12.45
CA LEU A 663 -19.40 -10.78 -12.84
C LEU A 663 -18.73 -11.86 -13.66
N LEU A 664 -18.09 -11.47 -14.76
CA LEU A 664 -17.17 -12.33 -15.50
C LEU A 664 -15.77 -11.73 -15.42
N VAL A 665 -14.85 -12.47 -14.81
CA VAL A 665 -13.57 -11.93 -14.34
C VAL A 665 -12.41 -12.79 -14.84
N PRO A 666 -11.63 -12.35 -15.83
CA PRO A 666 -10.31 -12.93 -16.09
C PRO A 666 -9.42 -12.84 -14.84
N TYR A 667 -8.73 -13.91 -14.51
CA TYR A 667 -7.87 -13.95 -13.33
C TYR A 667 -6.55 -14.68 -13.61
N PRO A 668 -5.41 -14.04 -13.37
CA PRO A 668 -5.17 -12.64 -13.01
C PRO A 668 -5.56 -11.67 -14.13
N PRO A 669 -5.83 -10.35 -13.86
CA PRO A 669 -5.61 -9.60 -12.64
C PRO A 669 -6.84 -9.51 -11.71
N GLY A 670 -7.98 -10.11 -12.04
CA GLY A 670 -9.19 -9.96 -11.24
C GLY A 670 -10.01 -8.70 -11.56
N ILE A 671 -9.85 -8.14 -12.75
CA ILE A 671 -10.63 -7.00 -13.28
C ILE A 671 -11.82 -7.56 -14.08
N PRO A 672 -13.06 -7.26 -13.68
CA PRO A 672 -14.22 -7.79 -14.36
C PRO A 672 -14.39 -7.23 -15.78
N LEU A 673 -14.72 -8.08 -16.74
CA LEU A 673 -15.13 -7.70 -18.08
C LEU A 673 -16.65 -7.59 -18.18
N PHE A 674 -17.42 -8.55 -17.65
CA PHE A 674 -18.86 -8.39 -17.51
C PHE A 674 -19.16 -7.88 -16.10
N LEU A 675 -20.12 -6.96 -16.03
CA LEU A 675 -20.56 -6.35 -14.78
C LEU A 675 -22.08 -6.47 -14.68
N PRO A 676 -22.62 -6.81 -13.50
CA PRO A 676 -24.07 -6.88 -13.31
C PRO A 676 -24.75 -5.57 -13.73
N GLY A 677 -25.81 -5.69 -14.50
CA GLY A 677 -26.58 -4.56 -15.01
C GLY A 677 -26.02 -3.91 -16.26
N VAL A 678 -24.86 -4.29 -16.74
CA VAL A 678 -24.22 -3.73 -17.94
C VAL A 678 -24.54 -4.59 -19.16
N ARG A 679 -24.78 -3.93 -20.30
CA ARG A 679 -25.01 -4.58 -21.58
C ARG A 679 -23.72 -5.19 -22.11
N ILE A 680 -23.76 -6.45 -22.48
CA ILE A 680 -22.62 -7.19 -23.03
C ILE A 680 -22.41 -6.75 -24.49
N THR A 681 -21.15 -6.38 -24.80
CA THR A 681 -20.77 -5.96 -26.16
C THR A 681 -19.97 -7.07 -26.86
N ARG A 682 -19.85 -6.95 -28.17
CA ARG A 682 -19.07 -7.89 -29.00
C ARG A 682 -17.60 -7.87 -28.63
N GLU A 683 -17.06 -6.68 -28.31
CA GLU A 683 -15.67 -6.50 -27.89
C GLU A 683 -15.38 -7.24 -26.58
N MET A 684 -16.28 -7.15 -25.62
CA MET A 684 -16.17 -7.89 -24.35
C MET A 684 -16.12 -9.41 -24.60
N ILE A 685 -16.97 -9.92 -25.49
CA ILE A 685 -16.99 -11.35 -25.87
C ILE A 685 -15.64 -11.73 -26.52
N GLY A 686 -15.14 -10.90 -27.43
CA GLY A 686 -13.85 -11.14 -28.12
C GLY A 686 -12.68 -11.22 -27.14
N ILE A 687 -12.63 -10.35 -26.13
CA ILE A 687 -11.59 -10.39 -25.07
C ILE A 687 -11.69 -11.71 -24.27
N ILE A 688 -12.90 -12.12 -23.85
CA ILE A 688 -13.09 -13.37 -23.11
C ILE A 688 -12.65 -14.58 -23.95
N GLN A 689 -13.03 -14.62 -25.23
CA GLN A 689 -12.61 -15.69 -26.14
C GLN A 689 -11.09 -15.74 -26.31
N SER A 690 -10.44 -14.59 -26.37
CA SER A 690 -8.98 -14.49 -26.44
C SER A 690 -8.33 -15.01 -25.15
N VAL A 691 -8.79 -14.55 -23.98
CA VAL A 691 -8.28 -15.03 -22.69
C VAL A 691 -8.46 -16.53 -22.53
N THR A 692 -9.64 -17.07 -22.85
CA THR A 692 -9.90 -18.53 -22.74
C THR A 692 -9.05 -19.35 -23.71
N ARG A 693 -8.67 -18.80 -24.85
CA ARG A 693 -7.75 -19.46 -25.80
C ARG A 693 -6.33 -19.59 -25.23
N PHE A 694 -5.86 -18.59 -24.46
CA PHE A 694 -4.51 -18.57 -23.90
C PHE A 694 -4.40 -19.26 -22.54
N GLU A 695 -5.29 -18.94 -21.61
CA GLU A 695 -5.24 -19.42 -20.21
C GLU A 695 -6.15 -20.63 -19.95
N GLY A 696 -7.02 -20.95 -20.89
CA GLY A 696 -8.08 -21.95 -20.70
C GLY A 696 -9.32 -21.33 -20.02
N PRO A 697 -10.44 -22.06 -20.01
CA PRO A 697 -11.69 -21.58 -19.40
C PRO A 697 -11.57 -21.38 -17.87
N ASP A 698 -10.73 -22.13 -17.19
CA ASP A 698 -10.48 -22.03 -15.74
C ASP A 698 -9.83 -20.69 -15.37
N GLY A 699 -9.20 -20.00 -16.31
CA GLY A 699 -8.65 -18.65 -16.16
C GLY A 699 -9.70 -17.54 -16.12
N VAL A 700 -11.00 -17.85 -16.22
CA VAL A 700 -12.08 -16.84 -16.21
C VAL A 700 -13.15 -17.20 -15.19
N HIS A 701 -13.18 -16.48 -14.06
CA HIS A 701 -14.21 -16.69 -13.03
C HIS A 701 -15.57 -16.20 -13.53
N GLY A 702 -16.62 -16.97 -13.28
CA GLY A 702 -17.97 -16.70 -13.74
C GLY A 702 -18.29 -17.29 -15.12
N LEU A 703 -17.30 -17.88 -15.79
CA LEU A 703 -17.49 -18.64 -17.02
C LEU A 703 -17.89 -20.07 -16.67
N PHE A 704 -18.98 -20.55 -17.28
CA PHE A 704 -19.43 -21.92 -17.12
C PHE A 704 -19.12 -22.70 -18.38
N THR A 705 -18.40 -23.81 -18.26
CA THR A 705 -18.03 -24.64 -19.42
C THR A 705 -18.74 -25.97 -19.37
N ARG A 706 -19.44 -26.33 -20.46
CA ARG A 706 -20.15 -27.60 -20.61
C ARG A 706 -19.96 -28.13 -22.04
N ASN A 707 -19.54 -29.38 -22.19
CA ASN A 707 -19.32 -30.02 -23.49
C ASN A 707 -18.42 -29.19 -24.43
N GLY A 708 -17.34 -28.58 -23.91
CA GLY A 708 -16.41 -27.75 -24.68
C GLY A 708 -16.97 -26.39 -25.13
N LYS A 709 -18.16 -26.00 -24.70
CA LYS A 709 -18.75 -24.69 -24.96
C LYS A 709 -18.80 -23.84 -23.70
N ASN A 710 -18.57 -22.55 -23.87
CA ASN A 710 -18.58 -21.55 -22.80
C ASN A 710 -19.94 -20.89 -22.70
N TYR A 711 -20.44 -20.76 -21.48
CA TYR A 711 -21.72 -20.13 -21.14
C TYR A 711 -21.51 -19.01 -20.14
N VAL A 712 -22.37 -18.01 -20.21
CA VAL A 712 -22.41 -16.87 -19.30
C VAL A 712 -23.83 -16.66 -18.79
N GLU A 713 -23.94 -16.10 -17.59
CA GLU A 713 -25.22 -15.82 -16.98
C GLU A 713 -25.67 -14.40 -17.32
N VAL A 714 -26.91 -14.29 -17.80
CA VAL A 714 -27.57 -13.03 -18.17
C VAL A 714 -28.94 -12.94 -17.51
N ILE A 715 -29.47 -11.74 -17.37
CA ILE A 715 -30.84 -11.54 -16.88
C ILE A 715 -31.83 -12.15 -17.88
N ARG A 716 -32.80 -12.88 -17.39
CA ARG A 716 -33.91 -13.40 -18.20
C ARG A 716 -34.76 -12.24 -18.74
N ASP A 717 -35.31 -12.40 -19.94
CA ASP A 717 -36.08 -11.31 -20.60
C ASP A 717 -37.36 -10.96 -19.84
N ASP A 718 -38.03 -11.93 -19.24
CA ASP A 718 -39.23 -11.72 -18.38
C ASP A 718 -38.86 -10.98 -17.09
N GLU A 719 -37.78 -11.32 -16.43
CA GLU A 719 -37.24 -10.59 -15.27
C GLU A 719 -36.84 -9.17 -15.63
N LEU A 720 -36.13 -8.99 -16.72
CA LEU A 720 -35.66 -7.70 -17.21
C LEU A 720 -36.79 -6.70 -17.48
N ALA A 721 -37.98 -7.20 -17.87
CA ALA A 721 -39.17 -6.37 -18.10
C ALA A 721 -39.69 -5.76 -16.80
N ASN A 722 -39.48 -6.41 -15.65
CA ASN A 722 -39.97 -6.01 -14.34
C ASN A 722 -38.96 -5.16 -13.53
N LEU A 723 -37.68 -5.10 -13.96
CA LEU A 723 -36.66 -4.36 -13.22
C LEU A 723 -36.66 -2.85 -13.57
N PRO A 724 -36.46 -1.98 -12.57
CA PRO A 724 -36.35 -0.54 -12.82
C PRO A 724 -35.13 -0.22 -13.68
N ARG A 725 -35.33 0.62 -14.70
CA ARG A 725 -34.27 1.14 -15.58
C ARG A 725 -33.59 2.37 -14.96
N LEU A 726 -32.25 2.49 -15.09
CA LEU A 726 -31.47 3.62 -14.60
C LEU A 726 -31.47 4.83 -15.51
#